data_18375e0916bddfb2096f708bdc0599d6
#
_entry.id   18375e0916bddfb2096f708bdc0599d6
#
_cell.length_a   1.000
_cell.length_b   1.000
_cell.length_c   1.000
_cell.angle_alpha   90.00
_cell.angle_beta   90.00
_cell.angle_gamma   90.00
#
_symmetry.space_group_name_H-M   'P 1'
#
loop_
_entity.id
_entity.type
_entity.pdbx_description
1 polymer ?
#
loop_
_entity_poly.entity_id
_entity_poly.type
_entity_poly.pdbx_seq_one_letter_code
_entity_poly.pdbx_strand_id
1 'polypeptide(L)'
;MREQLKAAQWDVRNWEAASEGERKVAAKLHVLTRRGWRLLLDRRWPGTRAANVDMLLVGPGGVFVIDVKNWRHAPEAVDGHLTAGGRTYDREIGKLLKVTRLAENAVSARNLSPVAVQPLMVFAGRSLDAALGTVRLLGEREVTPALIAERTRLRPSEVKAIADHLERTFPAYEDTSARTGPAAPASPVPAPDDALFDVEGIRNAAVEAARSAPIEQWMTFLHPDQLALVRRDWSGPARVSGPAGTGKTVVALHRAAHLARRTSGRILYVTFANNLPRVQGTFLKAMAPAVADRIDFRSLHAWAGQFLRDRGVATRLDHDKSVDAFSRAWQSHGRRTVLETLDPAPGYWQEEIDYVIKGRGITSFEQYAPPLRRERRRTVLRRTHREAVWALYQEYERNRTAKGVHDFNDILALALAEALAHPGATPYTSVIVDEVQDLTFVGVRLLHALVGDAANGLLLVGDGQQAVYPGGFRLSDAGIDVRGRGQVLRANYRNAKEILDAALAVVADDAFDDIDGTPTAGRRDVDLTYGDGGRVTRCTAPTRTEHDEALLTALRALGPEAWPDSAVLCRTGAERERYRRLLTRAGIPAVTLEQYDGRPVPGVKLGSYHRAKGLEFKHVHLPDHDAPATAAPGDGTDDGVARERRELHRSQLFVAMTRARDTLWLGSFGRP
;
A
#
# COMPACT_ATOMS: atom_id res chain seq x y z
N MET A 1 5.00 47.96 -16.31
CA MET A 1 6.40 48.33 -16.58
C MET A 1 7.11 48.97 -15.38
N ARG A 2 6.60 50.03 -14.75
CA ARG A 2 7.22 50.67 -13.55
C ARG A 2 7.19 49.76 -12.31
N GLU A 3 6.15 48.98 -12.08
CA GLU A 3 6.11 47.98 -10.97
C GLU A 3 6.98 46.76 -11.20
N GLN A 4 7.07 46.30 -12.43
CA GLN A 4 8.01 45.22 -12.80
C GLN A 4 9.45 45.70 -12.70
N LEU A 5 9.74 46.97 -12.99
CA LEU A 5 11.04 47.59 -12.79
C LEU A 5 11.38 47.76 -11.29
N LYS A 6 10.37 48.13 -10.47
CA LYS A 6 10.52 48.26 -9.02
C LYS A 6 10.69 46.87 -8.35
N ALA A 7 9.94 45.86 -8.79
CA ALA A 7 10.12 44.48 -8.33
C ALA A 7 11.50 43.95 -8.73
N ALA A 8 11.94 44.17 -9.97
CA ALA A 8 13.28 43.79 -10.41
C ALA A 8 14.39 44.54 -9.70
N GLN A 9 14.20 45.85 -9.42
CA GLN A 9 15.16 46.68 -8.66
C GLN A 9 15.16 46.30 -7.16
N TRP A 10 14.01 45.85 -6.62
CA TRP A 10 13.92 45.39 -5.25
C TRP A 10 14.58 44.02 -5.10
N ASP A 11 14.38 43.14 -6.06
CA ASP A 11 15.11 41.85 -6.16
C ASP A 11 16.61 42.06 -6.26
N VAL A 12 17.10 43.02 -7.06
CA VAL A 12 18.53 43.32 -7.22
C VAL A 12 19.14 43.82 -5.91
N ARG A 13 18.50 44.70 -5.15
CA ARG A 13 19.01 45.20 -3.88
C ARG A 13 19.11 44.14 -2.78
N ASN A 14 18.12 43.25 -2.71
CA ASN A 14 18.15 42.09 -1.80
C ASN A 14 19.25 41.09 -2.18
N TRP A 15 19.51 40.96 -3.48
CA TRP A 15 20.61 40.13 -4.00
C TRP A 15 22.02 40.68 -3.65
N GLU A 16 22.17 41.99 -3.55
CA GLU A 16 23.44 42.63 -3.20
C GLU A 16 23.80 42.49 -1.71
N ALA A 17 22.79 42.33 -0.84
CA ALA A 17 22.97 42.18 0.60
C ALA A 17 23.22 40.73 1.06
N ALA A 18 22.83 39.73 0.26
CA ALA A 18 22.97 38.33 0.58
C ALA A 18 24.41 37.83 0.40
N SER A 19 24.84 36.86 1.23
CA SER A 19 26.12 36.20 1.03
C SER A 19 26.17 35.45 -0.32
N GLU A 20 27.36 35.23 -0.85
CA GLU A 20 27.57 34.50 -2.11
C GLU A 20 26.87 33.11 -2.08
N GLY A 21 26.92 32.46 -0.91
CA GLY A 21 26.27 31.16 -0.72
C GLY A 21 24.74 31.24 -0.77
N GLU A 22 24.16 32.24 -0.09
CA GLU A 22 22.71 32.49 -0.10
C GLU A 22 22.21 32.83 -1.50
N ARG A 23 22.95 33.66 -2.26
CA ARG A 23 22.63 33.98 -3.65
C ARG A 23 22.59 32.76 -4.55
N LYS A 24 23.55 31.83 -4.42
CA LYS A 24 23.59 30.58 -5.20
C LYS A 24 22.34 29.69 -4.91
N VAL A 25 22.05 29.52 -3.61
CA VAL A 25 20.90 28.71 -3.19
C VAL A 25 19.58 29.39 -3.58
N ALA A 26 19.43 30.70 -3.37
CA ALA A 26 18.25 31.46 -3.78
C ALA A 26 17.99 31.36 -5.29
N ALA A 27 19.04 31.41 -6.12
CA ALA A 27 18.89 31.23 -7.58
C ALA A 27 18.33 29.83 -7.94
N LYS A 28 18.81 28.78 -7.25
CA LYS A 28 18.27 27.42 -7.43
C LYS A 28 16.81 27.29 -7.00
N LEU A 29 16.43 27.95 -5.91
CA LEU A 29 15.07 27.92 -5.38
C LEU A 29 14.10 28.84 -6.14
N HIS A 30 14.63 29.92 -6.74
CA HIS A 30 13.81 30.86 -7.52
C HIS A 30 13.12 30.19 -8.73
N VAL A 31 13.73 29.14 -9.27
CA VAL A 31 13.11 28.34 -10.34
C VAL A 31 11.76 27.75 -9.91
N LEU A 32 11.62 27.43 -8.61
CA LEU A 32 10.38 26.87 -8.04
C LEU A 32 9.23 27.91 -8.00
N THR A 33 9.52 29.21 -8.01
CA THR A 33 8.48 30.25 -7.96
C THR A 33 7.59 30.22 -9.22
N ARG A 34 8.16 29.86 -10.38
CA ARG A 34 7.41 29.64 -11.60
C ARG A 34 6.44 28.45 -11.53
N ARG A 35 6.56 27.64 -10.48
CA ARG A 35 5.78 26.42 -10.24
C ARG A 35 4.81 26.56 -9.07
N GLY A 36 4.42 27.81 -8.75
CA GLY A 36 3.49 28.10 -7.69
C GLY A 36 4.08 28.07 -6.28
N TRP A 37 5.41 27.98 -6.15
CA TRP A 37 6.11 28.17 -4.87
C TRP A 37 6.28 29.65 -4.58
N ARG A 38 6.37 30.03 -3.31
CA ARG A 38 6.65 31.38 -2.83
C ARG A 38 7.93 31.35 -2.04
N LEU A 39 8.93 32.13 -2.47
CA LEU A 39 10.22 32.28 -1.81
C LEU A 39 10.29 33.66 -1.13
N LEU A 40 10.48 33.65 0.17
CA LEU A 40 10.64 34.83 1.01
C LEU A 40 12.09 34.86 1.47
N LEU A 41 12.84 35.88 1.01
CA LEU A 41 14.26 36.03 1.30
C LEU A 41 14.48 36.98 2.47
N ASP A 42 15.53 36.75 3.26
CA ASP A 42 16.03 37.60 4.34
C ASP A 42 14.94 38.16 5.25
N ARG A 43 14.37 37.31 6.08
CA ARG A 43 13.24 37.67 6.93
C ARG A 43 13.64 37.88 8.37
N ARG A 44 13.12 38.94 9.00
CA ARG A 44 13.35 39.22 10.41
C ARG A 44 12.72 38.15 11.30
N TRP A 45 13.51 37.65 12.23
CA TRP A 45 13.03 36.71 13.23
C TRP A 45 12.08 37.44 14.20
N PRO A 46 10.81 37.01 14.33
CA PRO A 46 9.84 37.63 15.23
C PRO A 46 10.36 37.73 16.67
N GLY A 47 10.20 38.89 17.26
CA GLY A 47 10.68 39.16 18.64
C GLY A 47 12.17 39.44 18.81
N THR A 48 12.93 39.51 17.72
CA THR A 48 14.36 39.87 17.76
C THR A 48 14.67 41.15 16.97
N ARG A 49 15.76 41.86 17.36
CA ARG A 49 16.21 43.06 16.65
C ARG A 49 17.33 42.76 15.63
N ALA A 50 18.01 41.62 15.77
CA ALA A 50 19.25 41.36 15.03
C ALA A 50 19.33 39.94 14.41
N ALA A 51 18.31 39.08 14.54
CA ALA A 51 18.33 37.76 13.97
C ALA A 51 17.42 37.70 12.73
N ASN A 52 17.96 37.12 11.67
CA ASN A 52 17.25 36.86 10.42
C ASN A 52 17.10 35.36 10.15
N VAL A 53 16.19 35.08 9.24
CA VAL A 53 15.99 33.79 8.59
C VAL A 53 16.39 33.97 7.14
N ASP A 54 17.35 33.17 6.67
CA ASP A 54 17.85 33.34 5.30
C ASP A 54 16.76 33.22 4.28
N MET A 55 15.91 32.16 4.37
CA MET A 55 14.81 31.94 3.46
C MET A 55 13.65 31.21 4.11
N LEU A 56 12.42 31.59 3.73
CA LEU A 56 11.21 30.80 3.92
C LEU A 56 10.68 30.43 2.54
N LEU A 57 10.47 29.15 2.29
CA LEU A 57 9.95 28.67 1.04
C LEU A 57 8.61 27.97 1.28
N VAL A 58 7.55 28.43 0.61
CA VAL A 58 6.19 27.86 0.72
C VAL A 58 5.78 27.28 -0.62
N GLY A 59 5.41 26.03 -0.65
CA GLY A 59 5.02 25.37 -1.88
C GLY A 59 4.12 24.17 -1.69
N PRO A 60 3.80 23.47 -2.75
CA PRO A 60 2.94 22.28 -2.67
C PRO A 60 3.44 21.25 -1.63
N GLY A 61 4.75 21.08 -1.47
CA GLY A 61 5.35 20.17 -0.49
C GLY A 61 5.28 20.62 0.97
N GLY A 62 4.97 21.90 1.22
CA GLY A 62 4.89 22.45 2.57
C GLY A 62 5.60 23.80 2.73
N VAL A 63 5.99 24.09 3.96
CA VAL A 63 6.76 25.28 4.36
C VAL A 63 8.15 24.85 4.78
N PHE A 64 9.18 25.42 4.21
CA PHE A 64 10.57 25.10 4.51
C PHE A 64 11.25 26.33 5.10
N VAL A 65 11.78 26.17 6.30
CA VAL A 65 12.63 27.16 6.97
C VAL A 65 14.06 26.82 6.62
N ILE A 66 14.68 27.66 5.80
CA ILE A 66 15.97 27.35 5.18
C ILE A 66 17.06 28.23 5.77
N ASP A 67 18.10 27.59 6.25
CA ASP A 67 19.34 28.20 6.72
C ASP A 67 20.47 27.78 5.77
N VAL A 68 21.19 28.74 5.20
CA VAL A 68 22.24 28.48 4.19
C VAL A 68 23.62 28.59 4.81
N LYS A 69 24.47 27.62 4.55
CA LYS A 69 25.86 27.60 5.01
C LYS A 69 26.83 27.50 3.84
N ASN A 70 27.83 28.38 3.87
CA ASN A 70 28.93 28.38 2.90
C ASN A 70 30.23 28.03 3.63
N TRP A 71 30.42 26.73 3.92
CA TRP A 71 31.57 26.28 4.72
C TRP A 71 32.75 25.80 3.87
N ARG A 72 33.96 26.08 4.33
CA ARG A 72 35.20 25.62 3.65
C ARG A 72 35.39 24.11 3.74
N HIS A 73 34.99 23.49 4.86
CA HIS A 73 35.10 22.05 5.08
C HIS A 73 33.77 21.35 4.76
N ALA A 74 33.83 20.09 4.30
CA ALA A 74 32.65 19.29 4.04
C ALA A 74 31.87 19.06 5.34
N PRO A 75 30.54 19.28 5.34
CA PRO A 75 29.72 18.93 6.48
C PRO A 75 29.50 17.43 6.54
N GLU A 76 29.45 16.87 7.75
CA GLU A 76 29.18 15.46 8.02
C GLU A 76 28.22 15.37 9.21
N ALA A 77 27.29 14.41 9.12
CA ALA A 77 26.38 14.03 10.22
C ALA A 77 26.95 12.76 10.86
N VAL A 78 27.62 12.89 12.01
CA VAL A 78 28.23 11.76 12.71
C VAL A 78 27.74 11.72 14.14
N ASP A 79 27.34 10.56 14.61
CA ASP A 79 26.89 10.28 15.99
C ASP A 79 25.80 11.26 16.51
N GLY A 80 24.94 11.75 15.65
CA GLY A 80 23.88 12.70 16.01
C GLY A 80 24.33 14.15 16.09
N HIS A 81 25.56 14.48 15.64
CA HIS A 81 26.15 15.81 15.62
C HIS A 81 26.43 16.29 14.20
N LEU A 82 26.29 17.59 13.96
CA LEU A 82 26.74 18.22 12.73
C LEU A 82 28.17 18.66 12.89
N THR A 83 29.07 18.10 12.09
CA THR A 83 30.52 18.40 12.15
C THR A 83 31.05 18.92 10.82
N ALA A 84 32.07 19.72 10.84
CA ALA A 84 32.86 20.14 9.67
C ALA A 84 34.27 20.53 10.09
N GLY A 85 35.31 19.95 9.44
CA GLY A 85 36.68 20.22 9.76
C GLY A 85 37.05 19.95 11.22
N GLY A 86 36.50 18.94 11.85
CA GLY A 86 36.72 18.53 13.23
C GLY A 86 36.04 19.42 14.29
N ARG A 87 35.14 20.32 13.90
CA ARG A 87 34.36 21.17 14.82
C ARG A 87 32.88 20.80 14.75
N THR A 88 32.17 20.89 15.90
CA THR A 88 30.75 20.65 16.04
C THR A 88 29.94 21.93 15.89
N TYR A 89 28.83 21.87 15.18
CA TYR A 89 27.96 22.99 14.84
C TYR A 89 26.50 22.82 15.32
N ASP A 90 26.24 22.06 16.37
CA ASP A 90 24.90 21.78 16.91
C ASP A 90 24.15 23.06 17.34
N ARG A 91 24.87 24.13 17.66
CA ARG A 91 24.28 25.45 17.95
C ARG A 91 23.50 26.01 16.75
N GLU A 92 23.98 25.78 15.54
CA GLU A 92 23.32 26.23 14.31
C GLU A 92 22.04 25.41 14.07
N ILE A 93 22.07 24.10 14.29
CA ILE A 93 20.90 23.23 14.30
C ILE A 93 19.85 23.72 15.30
N GLY A 94 20.30 24.04 16.54
CA GLY A 94 19.42 24.56 17.58
C GLY A 94 18.75 25.90 17.23
N LYS A 95 19.45 26.80 16.51
CA LYS A 95 18.88 28.06 16.00
C LYS A 95 17.81 27.79 14.95
N LEU A 96 18.09 26.93 13.96
CA LEU A 96 17.15 26.58 12.90
C LEU A 96 15.87 25.95 13.47
N LEU A 97 15.98 25.05 14.43
CA LEU A 97 14.82 24.44 15.11
C LEU A 97 13.97 25.47 15.88
N LYS A 98 14.59 26.48 16.50
CA LYS A 98 13.86 27.56 17.19
C LYS A 98 13.02 28.39 16.23
N VAL A 99 13.58 28.78 15.09
CA VAL A 99 12.84 29.58 14.11
C VAL A 99 11.79 28.75 13.39
N THR A 100 12.04 27.47 13.18
CA THR A 100 11.05 26.55 12.65
C THR A 100 9.81 26.46 13.53
N ARG A 101 9.96 26.38 14.86
CA ARG A 101 8.84 26.42 15.82
C ARG A 101 8.01 27.71 15.74
N LEU A 102 8.65 28.84 15.49
CA LEU A 102 7.93 30.12 15.30
C LEU A 102 7.10 30.09 14.00
N ALA A 103 7.65 29.53 12.93
CA ALA A 103 6.92 29.36 11.68
C ALA A 103 5.78 28.35 11.84
N GLU A 104 5.97 27.26 12.57
CA GLU A 104 4.91 26.30 12.95
C GLU A 104 3.77 26.97 13.70
N ASN A 105 4.09 27.80 14.71
CA ASN A 105 3.10 28.53 15.49
C ASN A 105 2.32 29.54 14.62
N ALA A 106 3.01 30.23 13.72
CA ALA A 106 2.38 31.17 12.78
C ALA A 106 1.41 30.48 11.83
N VAL A 107 1.76 29.32 11.32
CA VAL A 107 0.90 28.49 10.44
C VAL A 107 -0.29 27.94 11.21
N SER A 108 -0.05 27.44 12.44
CA SER A 108 -1.08 26.86 13.31
C SER A 108 -2.13 27.90 13.75
N ALA A 109 -1.74 29.15 13.97
CA ALA A 109 -2.65 30.25 14.35
C ALA A 109 -3.73 30.53 13.30
N ARG A 110 -3.61 29.96 12.10
CA ARG A 110 -4.58 30.07 11.02
C ARG A 110 -5.47 28.83 10.84
N ASN A 111 -5.54 27.95 11.83
CA ASN A 111 -6.21 26.64 11.72
C ASN A 111 -5.71 25.79 10.52
N LEU A 112 -4.57 26.12 9.98
CA LEU A 112 -3.88 25.32 8.99
C LEU A 112 -3.00 24.32 9.75
N SER A 113 -3.10 23.04 9.37
CA SER A 113 -2.34 21.99 10.06
C SER A 113 -0.84 22.30 10.03
N PRO A 114 -0.12 22.25 11.17
CA PRO A 114 1.33 22.47 11.24
C PRO A 114 2.15 21.40 10.52
N VAL A 115 1.51 20.50 9.83
CA VAL A 115 2.03 19.25 9.23
C VAL A 115 3.14 19.43 8.21
N ALA A 116 3.44 20.66 7.83
CA ALA A 116 4.30 20.88 6.70
C ALA A 116 5.39 21.93 6.92
N VAL A 117 5.72 22.29 8.14
CA VAL A 117 6.87 23.16 8.38
C VAL A 117 8.09 22.29 8.66
N GLN A 118 9.11 22.40 7.80
CA GLN A 118 10.32 21.57 7.86
C GLN A 118 11.57 22.44 7.95
N PRO A 119 12.49 22.16 8.90
CA PRO A 119 13.79 22.76 8.95
C PRO A 119 14.71 22.15 7.89
N LEU A 120 15.36 23.01 7.12
CA LEU A 120 16.28 22.62 6.06
C LEU A 120 17.58 23.43 6.15
N MET A 121 18.71 22.75 6.25
CA MET A 121 20.02 23.39 6.14
C MET A 121 20.63 23.07 4.79
N VAL A 122 21.02 24.12 4.05
CA VAL A 122 21.55 23.96 2.68
C VAL A 122 23.02 24.43 2.65
N PHE A 123 23.87 23.56 2.09
CA PHE A 123 25.31 23.82 1.98
C PHE A 123 25.66 24.25 0.55
N ALA A 124 25.97 25.55 0.38
CA ALA A 124 26.34 26.12 -0.90
C ALA A 124 27.67 25.51 -1.43
N GLY A 125 27.69 25.20 -2.73
CA GLY A 125 28.87 24.63 -3.39
C GLY A 125 29.19 23.18 -2.97
N ARG A 126 28.30 22.49 -2.27
CA ARG A 126 28.49 21.12 -1.79
C ARG A 126 27.44 20.17 -2.36
N SER A 127 27.74 18.87 -2.32
CA SER A 127 26.81 17.77 -2.56
C SER A 127 26.61 17.02 -1.25
N LEU A 128 25.38 16.94 -0.75
CA LEU A 128 25.01 16.29 0.50
C LEU A 128 23.52 15.97 0.46
N ASP A 129 23.12 14.78 0.90
CA ASP A 129 21.74 14.43 1.26
C ASP A 129 21.78 13.57 2.53
N ALA A 130 21.54 14.21 3.66
CA ALA A 130 21.56 13.59 4.97
C ALA A 130 20.47 14.20 5.87
N ALA A 131 20.25 13.60 7.03
CA ALA A 131 19.34 14.11 8.04
C ALA A 131 19.96 14.03 9.42
N LEU A 132 19.71 15.04 10.25
CA LEU A 132 20.10 15.09 11.64
C LEU A 132 18.85 15.35 12.50
N GLY A 133 18.29 14.29 13.07
CA GLY A 133 17.00 14.35 13.73
C GLY A 133 15.89 14.75 12.74
N THR A 134 15.24 15.90 12.98
CA THR A 134 14.19 16.45 12.09
C THR A 134 14.75 17.42 11.04
N VAL A 135 16.03 17.79 11.11
CA VAL A 135 16.65 18.73 10.18
C VAL A 135 17.20 17.97 8.97
N ARG A 136 16.77 18.36 7.79
CA ARG A 136 17.34 17.84 6.55
C ARG A 136 18.55 18.66 6.16
N LEU A 137 19.64 17.99 5.77
CA LEU A 137 20.90 18.57 5.37
C LEU A 137 21.09 18.30 3.88
N LEU A 138 21.04 19.35 3.05
CA LEU A 138 21.14 19.20 1.60
C LEU A 138 22.25 20.05 1.01
N GLY A 139 22.87 19.54 -0.03
CA GLY A 139 23.77 20.33 -0.86
C GLY A 139 23.02 21.21 -1.87
N GLU A 140 23.74 22.15 -2.48
CA GLU A 140 23.18 23.05 -3.48
C GLU A 140 22.55 22.34 -4.68
N ARG A 141 23.10 21.17 -5.07
CA ARG A 141 22.61 20.41 -6.21
C ARG A 141 21.37 19.58 -5.88
N GLU A 142 21.29 19.14 -4.65
CA GLU A 142 20.23 18.23 -4.16
C GLU A 142 18.98 18.98 -3.69
N VAL A 143 19.08 20.28 -3.33
CA VAL A 143 17.97 21.01 -2.70
C VAL A 143 16.75 21.13 -3.60
N THR A 144 16.89 21.48 -4.87
CA THR A 144 15.77 21.65 -5.80
C THR A 144 15.08 20.33 -6.14
N PRO A 145 15.81 19.26 -6.52
CA PRO A 145 15.21 17.94 -6.71
C PRO A 145 14.51 17.41 -5.47
N ALA A 146 15.12 17.56 -4.29
CA ALA A 146 14.55 17.11 -3.03
C ALA A 146 13.23 17.80 -2.68
N LEU A 147 13.13 19.10 -2.91
CA LEU A 147 11.91 19.87 -2.67
C LEU A 147 10.80 19.57 -3.67
N ILE A 148 11.15 19.30 -4.93
CA ILE A 148 10.21 18.87 -5.96
C ILE A 148 9.65 17.46 -5.64
N ALA A 149 10.48 16.58 -5.10
CA ALA A 149 10.08 15.23 -4.70
C ALA A 149 9.21 15.20 -3.43
N GLU A 150 9.07 16.35 -2.72
CA GLU A 150 8.19 16.42 -1.55
C GLU A 150 6.72 16.21 -1.94
N ARG A 151 6.03 15.47 -1.10
CA ARG A 151 4.59 15.18 -1.30
C ARG A 151 3.78 16.46 -1.30
N THR A 152 2.88 16.61 -2.26
CA THR A 152 1.94 17.72 -2.27
C THR A 152 1.04 17.68 -1.03
N ARG A 153 1.19 18.67 -0.15
CA ARG A 153 0.47 18.84 1.12
C ARG A 153 -0.44 20.05 1.11
N LEU A 154 -0.14 21.03 0.27
CA LEU A 154 -0.82 22.31 0.20
C LEU A 154 -1.40 22.56 -1.20
N ARG A 155 -2.61 23.09 -1.24
CA ARG A 155 -3.24 23.57 -2.48
C ARG A 155 -2.68 24.93 -2.88
N PRO A 156 -2.78 25.36 -4.13
CA PRO A 156 -2.28 26.67 -4.56
C PRO A 156 -2.83 27.85 -3.75
N SER A 157 -4.12 27.80 -3.36
CA SER A 157 -4.74 28.81 -2.49
C SER A 157 -4.18 28.80 -1.06
N GLU A 158 -3.85 27.62 -0.53
CA GLU A 158 -3.24 27.48 0.80
C GLU A 158 -1.78 27.95 0.77
N VAL A 159 -1.03 27.64 -0.28
CA VAL A 159 0.34 28.17 -0.49
C VAL A 159 0.34 29.68 -0.47
N LYS A 160 -0.58 30.32 -1.22
CA LYS A 160 -0.69 31.77 -1.23
C LYS A 160 -1.04 32.34 0.15
N ALA A 161 -2.08 31.79 0.81
CA ALA A 161 -2.54 32.25 2.11
C ALA A 161 -1.47 32.12 3.21
N ILE A 162 -0.72 30.99 3.20
CA ILE A 162 0.39 30.76 4.14
C ILE A 162 1.53 31.73 3.84
N ALA A 163 1.94 31.86 2.59
CA ALA A 163 3.02 32.77 2.21
C ALA A 163 2.72 34.21 2.60
N ASP A 164 1.52 34.72 2.27
CA ASP A 164 1.05 36.05 2.63
C ASP A 164 1.00 36.27 4.17
N HIS A 165 0.71 35.20 4.92
CA HIS A 165 0.71 35.27 6.39
C HIS A 165 2.13 35.26 6.97
N LEU A 166 2.98 34.39 6.47
CA LEU A 166 4.40 34.35 6.89
C LEU A 166 5.13 35.64 6.52
N GLU A 167 4.83 36.24 5.38
CA GLU A 167 5.40 37.53 4.98
C GLU A 167 5.07 38.65 5.95
N ARG A 168 3.86 38.65 6.52
CA ARG A 168 3.48 39.61 7.58
C ARG A 168 4.08 39.27 8.93
N THR A 169 4.21 38.00 9.27
CA THR A 169 4.75 37.53 10.57
C THR A 169 6.26 37.65 10.62
N PHE A 170 6.92 37.47 9.50
CA PHE A 170 8.36 37.59 9.29
C PHE A 170 8.61 38.72 8.28
N PRO A 171 8.60 39.99 8.69
CA PRO A 171 8.80 41.12 7.79
C PRO A 171 10.23 41.12 7.22
N ALA A 172 10.42 41.79 6.09
CA ALA A 172 11.77 41.94 5.53
C ALA A 172 12.73 42.59 6.51
N TYR A 173 13.98 42.18 6.51
CA TYR A 173 15.00 42.65 7.48
C TYR A 173 15.26 44.15 7.36
N GLU A 174 15.19 44.74 6.16
CA GLU A 174 15.52 46.16 5.89
C GLU A 174 14.33 47.11 5.92
N ASP A 175 13.13 46.71 6.32
CA ASP A 175 11.97 47.58 6.31
C ASP A 175 11.88 48.51 7.54
N THR A 176 12.79 49.53 7.58
CA THR A 176 12.75 50.61 8.55
C THR A 176 12.32 51.96 7.95
N SER A 177 11.69 52.00 6.78
CA SER A 177 11.14 53.22 6.23
C SER A 177 9.75 53.01 5.58
N ALA A 178 8.74 53.10 6.43
CA ALA A 178 7.36 53.28 5.95
C ALA A 178 7.17 54.65 5.35
N ARG A 179 6.73 54.75 4.10
CA ARG A 179 6.01 55.90 3.60
C ARG A 179 4.76 55.42 2.81
N THR A 180 3.64 55.84 3.35
CA THR A 180 2.28 55.76 2.84
C THR A 180 2.08 56.44 1.48
N GLY A 181 1.39 55.78 0.56
CA GLY A 181 0.83 56.35 -0.66
C GLY A 181 -0.27 55.43 -1.25
N PRO A 182 -1.34 56.00 -1.82
CA PRO A 182 -2.59 55.29 -2.09
C PRO A 182 -2.55 54.40 -3.34
N ALA A 183 -3.43 53.38 -3.33
CA ALA A 183 -3.61 52.37 -4.37
C ALA A 183 -4.20 52.92 -5.68
N ALA A 184 -3.70 52.47 -6.82
CA ALA A 184 -4.30 52.66 -8.15
C ALA A 184 -4.64 51.31 -8.81
N PRO A 185 -5.62 51.27 -9.74
CA PRO A 185 -6.36 50.06 -10.09
C PRO A 185 -5.61 49.06 -11.02
N ALA A 186 -5.99 47.83 -10.92
CA ALA A 186 -5.42 46.70 -11.65
C ALA A 186 -5.81 46.71 -13.15
N SER A 187 -4.84 46.52 -14.02
CA SER A 187 -5.05 46.19 -15.44
C SER A 187 -4.85 44.67 -15.69
N PRO A 188 -5.51 44.10 -16.70
CA PRO A 188 -5.61 42.65 -16.85
C PRO A 188 -4.31 41.98 -17.23
N VAL A 189 -4.10 40.80 -16.64
CA VAL A 189 -2.96 39.91 -16.88
C VAL A 189 -3.19 39.18 -18.21
N PRO A 190 -2.22 39.15 -19.14
CA PRO A 190 -2.27 38.27 -20.32
C PRO A 190 -2.14 36.83 -19.90
N ALA A 191 -2.82 35.94 -20.62
CA ALA A 191 -2.76 34.49 -20.44
C ALA A 191 -1.32 33.94 -20.61
N PRO A 192 -0.93 32.92 -19.85
CA PRO A 192 0.41 32.34 -19.93
C PRO A 192 0.48 31.32 -21.06
N ASP A 193 0.86 31.74 -22.24
CA ASP A 193 1.33 30.89 -23.31
C ASP A 193 2.83 31.13 -23.46
N ASP A 194 3.60 30.48 -22.62
CA ASP A 194 5.04 30.16 -22.77
C ASP A 194 5.57 29.59 -21.44
N ALA A 195 4.93 28.54 -20.94
CA ALA A 195 5.47 27.79 -19.81
C ALA A 195 6.53 26.82 -20.33
N LEU A 196 7.80 27.19 -20.21
CA LEU A 196 8.98 26.35 -20.52
C LEU A 196 9.12 25.11 -19.61
N PHE A 197 8.13 24.81 -18.76
CA PHE A 197 8.11 23.64 -17.87
C PHE A 197 6.66 23.20 -17.63
N ASP A 198 6.36 22.05 -18.17
CA ASP A 198 5.09 21.34 -18.04
C ASP A 198 4.88 20.84 -16.59
N VAL A 199 3.74 21.16 -15.98
CA VAL A 199 3.30 20.62 -14.67
C VAL A 199 3.24 19.10 -14.72
N GLU A 200 2.93 18.53 -15.89
CA GLU A 200 2.93 17.10 -16.18
C GLU A 200 4.33 16.52 -16.18
N GLY A 201 5.33 17.25 -16.68
CA GLY A 201 6.74 16.85 -16.62
C GLY A 201 7.28 16.74 -15.20
N ILE A 202 6.76 17.54 -14.26
CA ILE A 202 7.16 17.47 -12.83
C ILE A 202 6.48 16.31 -12.13
N ARG A 203 5.19 16.08 -12.43
CA ARG A 203 4.48 14.89 -11.97
C ARG A 203 5.21 13.64 -12.44
N ASN A 204 5.58 13.60 -13.71
CA ASN A 204 6.31 12.50 -14.31
C ASN A 204 7.69 12.32 -13.69
N ALA A 205 8.41 13.39 -13.37
CA ALA A 205 9.72 13.31 -12.70
C ALA A 205 9.61 12.80 -11.25
N ALA A 206 8.57 13.20 -10.51
CA ALA A 206 8.33 12.68 -9.15
C ALA A 206 7.94 11.20 -9.16
N VAL A 207 7.14 10.80 -10.14
CA VAL A 207 6.77 9.40 -10.37
C VAL A 207 8.00 8.60 -10.80
N GLU A 208 8.85 9.12 -11.68
CA GLU A 208 10.06 8.44 -12.12
C GLU A 208 11.11 8.30 -11.01
N ALA A 209 11.25 9.32 -10.15
CA ALA A 209 12.06 9.22 -8.95
C ALA A 209 11.54 8.14 -7.99
N ALA A 210 10.22 8.03 -7.83
CA ALA A 210 9.62 6.96 -7.02
C ALA A 210 9.78 5.58 -7.69
N ARG A 211 9.78 5.50 -9.02
CA ARG A 211 10.01 4.25 -9.77
C ARG A 211 11.44 3.75 -9.66
N SER A 212 12.42 4.64 -9.70
CA SER A 212 13.83 4.28 -9.54
C SER A 212 14.18 3.87 -8.10
N ALA A 213 13.41 4.33 -7.11
CA ALA A 213 13.61 3.99 -5.72
C ALA A 213 13.40 2.47 -5.44
N PRO A 214 13.91 1.95 -4.30
CA PRO A 214 13.60 0.60 -3.84
C PRO A 214 12.09 0.35 -3.80
N ILE A 215 11.68 -0.89 -4.06
CA ILE A 215 10.25 -1.26 -4.19
C ILE A 215 9.45 -0.91 -2.93
N GLU A 216 10.07 -0.95 -1.76
CA GLU A 216 9.46 -0.62 -0.49
C GLU A 216 9.04 0.87 -0.41
N GLN A 217 9.80 1.76 -1.03
CA GLN A 217 9.44 3.19 -1.12
C GLN A 217 8.31 3.41 -2.12
N TRP A 218 8.36 2.72 -3.25
CA TRP A 218 7.27 2.74 -4.23
C TRP A 218 5.94 2.31 -3.61
N MET A 219 5.91 1.23 -2.84
CA MET A 219 4.71 0.70 -2.18
C MET A 219 4.08 1.64 -1.16
N THR A 220 4.73 2.74 -0.81
CA THR A 220 4.20 3.81 0.06
C THR A 220 3.89 5.10 -0.69
N PHE A 221 4.16 5.16 -1.97
CA PHE A 221 3.92 6.36 -2.79
C PHE A 221 2.43 6.55 -3.08
N LEU A 222 1.85 7.65 -2.60
CA LEU A 222 0.46 8.03 -2.87
C LEU A 222 0.40 8.96 -4.08
N HIS A 223 -0.30 8.53 -5.13
CA HIS A 223 -0.52 9.41 -6.28
C HIS A 223 -1.38 10.63 -5.86
N PRO A 224 -1.08 11.85 -6.38
CA PRO A 224 -1.83 13.06 -6.02
C PRO A 224 -3.34 12.95 -6.19
N ASP A 225 -3.82 12.24 -7.22
CA ASP A 225 -5.26 12.04 -7.48
C ASP A 225 -5.96 11.22 -6.40
N GLN A 226 -5.21 10.42 -5.65
CA GLN A 226 -5.74 9.59 -4.56
C GLN A 226 -5.86 10.35 -3.22
N LEU A 227 -5.23 11.52 -3.11
CA LEU A 227 -5.21 12.29 -1.87
C LEU A 227 -6.61 12.72 -1.41
N ALA A 228 -7.46 13.11 -2.36
CA ALA A 228 -8.84 13.48 -2.06
C ALA A 228 -9.63 12.32 -1.43
N LEU A 229 -9.39 11.09 -1.90
CA LEU A 229 -10.02 9.88 -1.38
C LEU A 229 -9.52 9.56 0.03
N VAL A 230 -8.21 9.70 0.29
CA VAL A 230 -7.63 9.51 1.63
C VAL A 230 -8.26 10.46 2.66
N ARG A 231 -8.60 11.68 2.26
CA ARG A 231 -9.15 12.73 3.14
C ARG A 231 -10.67 12.76 3.21
N ARG A 232 -11.36 12.01 2.35
CA ARG A 232 -12.82 12.01 2.27
C ARG A 232 -13.45 11.52 3.57
N ASP A 233 -14.39 12.27 4.13
CA ASP A 233 -15.22 11.83 5.25
C ASP A 233 -16.41 11.02 4.74
N TRP A 234 -16.64 9.88 5.38
CA TRP A 234 -17.70 8.93 5.06
C TRP A 234 -18.71 8.90 6.21
N SER A 235 -19.99 8.96 5.90
CA SER A 235 -21.07 8.95 6.88
C SER A 235 -21.35 7.56 7.50
N GLY A 236 -20.65 6.52 7.08
CA GLY A 236 -20.79 5.14 7.55
C GLY A 236 -19.77 4.23 6.87
N PRO A 237 -20.02 2.91 6.81
CA PRO A 237 -19.17 1.97 6.10
C PRO A 237 -18.92 2.39 4.66
N ALA A 238 -17.68 2.32 4.22
CA ALA A 238 -17.27 2.74 2.89
C ALA A 238 -16.45 1.67 2.19
N ARG A 239 -16.43 1.74 0.84
CA ARG A 239 -15.69 0.78 0.01
C ARG A 239 -14.78 1.47 -0.98
N VAL A 240 -13.55 0.97 -1.10
CA VAL A 240 -12.62 1.32 -2.18
C VAL A 240 -12.31 0.04 -2.98
N SER A 241 -12.68 0.05 -4.25
CA SER A 241 -12.42 -1.07 -5.17
C SER A 241 -11.62 -0.60 -6.39
N GLY A 242 -11.21 -1.54 -7.22
CA GLY A 242 -10.52 -1.25 -8.47
C GLY A 242 -9.61 -2.41 -8.89
N PRO A 243 -9.16 -2.45 -10.16
CA PRO A 243 -8.27 -3.46 -10.69
C PRO A 243 -6.93 -3.57 -9.95
N ALA A 244 -6.15 -4.60 -10.29
CA ALA A 244 -4.77 -4.73 -9.84
C ALA A 244 -3.96 -3.48 -10.21
N GLY A 245 -3.01 -3.08 -9.38
CA GLY A 245 -2.11 -1.96 -9.67
C GLY A 245 -2.67 -0.55 -9.44
N THR A 246 -3.93 -0.40 -9.01
CA THR A 246 -4.55 0.92 -8.79
C THR A 246 -4.23 1.57 -7.43
N GLY A 247 -3.31 1.03 -6.64
CA GLY A 247 -2.86 1.64 -5.38
C GLY A 247 -3.84 1.53 -4.20
N LYS A 248 -4.77 0.58 -4.21
CA LYS A 248 -5.77 0.36 -3.13
C LYS A 248 -5.15 0.28 -1.74
N THR A 249 -4.14 -0.57 -1.56
CA THR A 249 -3.39 -0.73 -0.29
C THR A 249 -2.70 0.57 0.13
N VAL A 250 -2.13 1.31 -0.82
CA VAL A 250 -1.50 2.62 -0.54
C VAL A 250 -2.54 3.61 0.00
N VAL A 251 -3.71 3.70 -0.65
CA VAL A 251 -4.83 4.52 -0.17
C VAL A 251 -5.25 4.10 1.25
N ALA A 252 -5.35 2.80 1.51
CA ALA A 252 -5.73 2.27 2.83
C ALA A 252 -4.71 2.64 3.92
N LEU A 253 -3.39 2.51 3.65
CA LEU A 253 -2.32 2.88 4.58
C LEU A 253 -2.33 4.38 4.88
N HIS A 254 -2.44 5.22 3.85
CA HIS A 254 -2.52 6.67 4.02
C HIS A 254 -3.81 7.09 4.76
N ARG A 255 -4.92 6.39 4.50
CA ARG A 255 -6.18 6.60 5.22
C ARG A 255 -6.05 6.26 6.70
N ALA A 256 -5.42 5.14 7.04
CA ALA A 256 -5.13 4.76 8.42
C ALA A 256 -4.34 5.86 9.14
N ALA A 257 -3.27 6.35 8.53
CA ALA A 257 -2.47 7.45 9.07
C ALA A 257 -3.28 8.75 9.20
N HIS A 258 -4.15 9.06 8.22
CA HIS A 258 -5.02 10.23 8.26
C HIS A 258 -6.02 10.18 9.41
N LEU A 259 -6.71 9.05 9.58
CA LEU A 259 -7.68 8.87 10.66
C LEU A 259 -6.98 8.88 12.03
N ALA A 260 -5.85 8.21 12.17
CA ALA A 260 -5.08 8.23 13.41
C ALA A 260 -4.64 9.64 13.84
N ARG A 261 -4.44 10.58 12.92
CA ARG A 261 -4.14 11.99 13.25
C ARG A 261 -5.37 12.77 13.72
N ARG A 262 -6.57 12.38 13.27
CA ARG A 262 -7.82 13.12 13.50
C ARG A 262 -8.68 12.61 14.66
N THR A 263 -8.47 11.38 15.09
CA THR A 263 -9.25 10.74 16.16
C THR A 263 -8.38 10.51 17.39
N SER A 264 -8.98 10.34 18.56
CA SER A 264 -8.26 9.97 19.78
C SER A 264 -8.15 8.45 19.97
N GLY A 265 -9.01 7.65 19.33
CA GLY A 265 -9.02 6.19 19.44
C GLY A 265 -7.95 5.51 18.58
N ARG A 266 -7.89 4.19 18.67
CA ARG A 266 -6.99 3.35 17.86
C ARG A 266 -7.63 2.99 16.53
N ILE A 267 -6.82 2.67 15.54
CA ILE A 267 -7.25 2.16 14.25
C ILE A 267 -6.83 0.70 14.16
N LEU A 268 -7.76 -0.16 13.78
CA LEU A 268 -7.45 -1.55 13.46
C LEU A 268 -7.28 -1.68 11.94
N TYR A 269 -6.12 -2.13 11.50
CA TYR A 269 -5.83 -2.45 10.10
C TYR A 269 -5.72 -3.96 9.92
N VAL A 270 -6.66 -4.54 9.19
CA VAL A 270 -6.81 -5.99 9.06
C VAL A 270 -6.49 -6.45 7.65
N THR A 271 -5.76 -7.56 7.56
CA THR A 271 -5.52 -8.30 6.33
C THR A 271 -5.83 -9.77 6.52
N PHE A 272 -6.01 -10.50 5.42
CA PHE A 272 -6.19 -11.94 5.49
C PHE A 272 -4.86 -12.69 5.72
N ALA A 273 -3.80 -12.35 4.98
CA ALA A 273 -2.53 -13.04 5.03
C ALA A 273 -1.70 -12.67 6.27
N ASN A 274 -1.05 -13.66 6.91
CA ASN A 274 -0.32 -13.48 8.16
C ASN A 274 0.99 -12.68 8.06
N ASN A 275 1.61 -12.59 6.87
CA ASN A 275 2.85 -11.82 6.67
C ASN A 275 2.59 -10.32 6.41
N LEU A 276 1.46 -9.99 5.78
CA LEU A 276 1.15 -8.60 5.38
C LEU A 276 1.08 -7.60 6.56
N PRO A 277 0.49 -7.92 7.72
CA PRO A 277 0.43 -6.97 8.83
C PRO A 277 1.80 -6.44 9.24
N ARG A 278 2.81 -7.31 9.27
CA ARG A 278 4.18 -6.93 9.62
C ARG A 278 4.81 -6.03 8.56
N VAL A 279 4.65 -6.38 7.29
CA VAL A 279 5.17 -5.59 6.15
C VAL A 279 4.51 -4.21 6.10
N GLN A 280 3.18 -4.15 6.16
CA GLN A 280 2.41 -2.90 6.12
C GLN A 280 2.65 -2.03 7.35
N GLY A 281 2.86 -2.64 8.52
CA GLY A 281 3.27 -1.94 9.73
C GLY A 281 4.66 -1.29 9.58
N THR A 282 5.61 -1.96 8.95
CA THR A 282 6.92 -1.39 8.63
C THR A 282 6.79 -0.21 7.66
N PHE A 283 5.99 -0.34 6.61
CA PHE A 283 5.71 0.75 5.66
C PHE A 283 5.05 1.95 6.35
N LEU A 284 4.08 1.71 7.22
CA LEU A 284 3.43 2.79 7.95
C LEU A 284 4.40 3.50 8.91
N LYS A 285 5.26 2.75 9.61
CA LYS A 285 6.30 3.33 10.48
C LYS A 285 7.25 4.25 9.71
N ALA A 286 7.67 3.83 8.52
CA ALA A 286 8.51 4.66 7.66
C ALA A 286 7.78 5.91 7.15
N MET A 287 6.49 5.77 6.80
CA MET A 287 5.67 6.82 6.19
C MET A 287 5.10 7.82 7.21
N ALA A 288 4.70 7.35 8.39
CA ALA A 288 3.98 8.13 9.40
C ALA A 288 4.36 7.71 10.83
N PRO A 289 5.63 7.88 11.24
CA PRO A 289 6.12 7.40 12.55
C PRO A 289 5.35 7.99 13.74
N ALA A 290 4.91 9.24 13.64
CA ALA A 290 4.20 9.94 14.72
C ALA A 290 2.85 9.32 15.13
N VAL A 291 2.24 8.49 14.29
CA VAL A 291 0.93 7.86 14.55
C VAL A 291 0.97 6.33 14.46
N ALA A 292 2.15 5.76 14.20
CA ALA A 292 2.30 4.33 13.97
C ALA A 292 1.83 3.49 15.17
N ASP A 293 2.08 3.95 16.38
CA ASP A 293 1.71 3.25 17.63
C ASP A 293 0.19 3.25 17.91
N ARG A 294 -0.57 4.03 17.16
CA ARG A 294 -2.03 4.10 17.25
C ARG A 294 -2.76 3.22 16.26
N ILE A 295 -2.02 2.50 15.40
CA ILE A 295 -2.56 1.65 14.35
C ILE A 295 -2.10 0.22 14.60
N ASP A 296 -3.06 -0.67 14.84
CA ASP A 296 -2.82 -2.08 15.06
C ASP A 296 -2.92 -2.85 13.75
N PHE A 297 -1.79 -3.35 13.25
CA PHE A 297 -1.74 -4.23 12.08
C PHE A 297 -1.87 -5.68 12.50
N ARG A 298 -2.94 -6.35 12.07
CA ARG A 298 -3.23 -7.74 12.45
C ARG A 298 -3.79 -8.54 11.28
N SER A 299 -3.52 -9.84 11.23
CA SER A 299 -4.39 -10.74 10.46
C SER A 299 -5.68 -10.98 11.24
N LEU A 300 -6.78 -11.20 10.52
CA LEU A 300 -8.11 -11.35 11.13
C LEU A 300 -8.11 -12.44 12.21
N HIS A 301 -7.57 -13.62 11.91
CA HIS A 301 -7.56 -14.74 12.85
C HIS A 301 -6.67 -14.49 14.08
N ALA A 302 -5.51 -13.86 13.89
CA ALA A 302 -4.63 -13.51 15.01
C ALA A 302 -5.28 -12.47 15.93
N TRP A 303 -5.99 -11.49 15.35
CA TRP A 303 -6.75 -10.51 16.12
C TRP A 303 -7.89 -11.17 16.88
N ALA A 304 -8.72 -11.99 16.20
CA ALA A 304 -9.85 -12.66 16.82
C ALA A 304 -9.43 -13.59 17.98
N GLY A 305 -8.35 -14.35 17.78
CA GLY A 305 -7.81 -15.22 18.84
C GLY A 305 -7.30 -14.41 20.05
N GLN A 306 -6.67 -13.24 19.83
CA GLN A 306 -6.26 -12.36 20.93
C GLN A 306 -7.47 -11.74 21.63
N PHE A 307 -8.44 -11.26 20.86
CA PHE A 307 -9.68 -10.69 21.39
C PHE A 307 -10.42 -11.66 22.32
N LEU A 308 -10.52 -12.95 21.96
CA LEU A 308 -11.11 -13.99 22.80
C LEU A 308 -10.30 -14.24 24.08
N ARG A 309 -8.97 -14.32 23.99
CA ARG A 309 -8.10 -14.49 25.16
C ARG A 309 -8.24 -13.35 26.14
N ASP A 310 -8.25 -12.11 25.67
CA ASP A 310 -8.39 -10.92 26.51
C ASP A 310 -9.73 -10.88 27.28
N ARG A 311 -10.72 -11.64 26.80
CA ARG A 311 -12.04 -11.80 27.40
C ARG A 311 -12.22 -13.09 28.22
N GLY A 312 -11.16 -13.87 28.35
CA GLY A 312 -11.23 -15.13 29.09
C GLY A 312 -11.99 -16.25 28.38
N VAL A 313 -12.31 -16.10 27.08
CA VAL A 313 -12.95 -17.15 26.30
C VAL A 313 -11.90 -18.22 25.94
N ALA A 314 -12.07 -19.40 26.49
CA ALA A 314 -11.13 -20.51 26.28
C ALA A 314 -11.24 -21.05 24.85
N THR A 315 -10.16 -20.98 24.10
CA THR A 315 -10.06 -21.54 22.75
C THR A 315 -8.78 -22.35 22.59
N ARG A 316 -8.84 -23.40 21.81
CA ARG A 316 -7.69 -24.24 21.45
C ARG A 316 -7.64 -24.41 19.93
N LEU A 317 -6.93 -23.50 19.27
CA LEU A 317 -6.66 -23.60 17.83
C LEU A 317 -5.56 -24.65 17.61
N ASP A 318 -5.87 -25.69 16.83
CA ASP A 318 -4.93 -26.76 16.48
C ASP A 318 -5.21 -27.19 15.04
N HIS A 319 -4.44 -26.66 14.10
CA HIS A 319 -4.62 -26.90 12.67
C HIS A 319 -4.41 -28.37 12.31
N ASP A 320 -3.37 -29.00 12.83
CA ASP A 320 -3.01 -30.38 12.48
C ASP A 320 -4.09 -31.36 12.95
N LYS A 321 -4.61 -31.16 14.15
CA LYS A 321 -5.72 -31.97 14.66
C LYS A 321 -7.03 -31.72 13.92
N SER A 322 -7.26 -30.51 13.43
CA SER A 322 -8.42 -30.19 12.59
C SER A 322 -8.32 -30.88 11.23
N VAL A 323 -7.14 -30.86 10.60
CA VAL A 323 -6.86 -31.60 9.36
C VAL A 323 -7.05 -33.11 9.54
N ASP A 324 -6.55 -33.70 10.66
CA ASP A 324 -6.74 -35.11 10.97
C ASP A 324 -8.23 -35.44 11.21
N ALA A 325 -8.97 -34.55 11.90
CA ALA A 325 -10.40 -34.72 12.12
C ALA A 325 -11.18 -34.72 10.78
N PHE A 326 -10.84 -33.84 9.85
CA PHE A 326 -11.45 -33.83 8.51
C PHE A 326 -11.04 -35.08 7.70
N SER A 327 -9.76 -35.48 7.75
CA SER A 327 -9.30 -36.67 7.06
C SER A 327 -10.07 -37.93 7.49
N ARG A 328 -10.36 -38.09 8.79
CA ARG A 328 -11.19 -39.20 9.32
C ARG A 328 -12.64 -39.08 8.84
N ALA A 329 -13.22 -37.88 8.87
CA ALA A 329 -14.57 -37.65 8.36
C ALA A 329 -14.66 -38.00 6.87
N TRP A 330 -13.66 -37.64 6.08
CA TRP A 330 -13.60 -37.99 4.66
C TRP A 330 -13.56 -39.51 4.44
N GLN A 331 -12.79 -40.25 5.22
CA GLN A 331 -12.70 -41.71 5.09
C GLN A 331 -14.05 -42.40 5.34
N SER A 332 -14.87 -41.86 6.27
CA SER A 332 -16.15 -42.47 6.65
C SER A 332 -17.37 -41.92 5.88
N HIS A 333 -17.37 -40.62 5.56
CA HIS A 333 -18.54 -39.92 5.00
C HIS A 333 -18.27 -39.23 3.66
N GLY A 334 -17.04 -39.20 3.16
CA GLY A 334 -16.67 -38.65 1.85
C GLY A 334 -16.43 -39.70 0.80
N ARG A 335 -15.54 -40.66 1.13
CA ARG A 335 -15.17 -41.76 0.23
C ARG A 335 -16.37 -42.69 -0.04
N ARG A 336 -16.43 -43.23 -1.26
CA ARG A 336 -17.47 -44.11 -1.72
C ARG A 336 -18.89 -43.50 -1.66
N THR A 337 -18.96 -42.18 -1.64
CA THR A 337 -20.20 -41.44 -1.74
C THR A 337 -20.24 -40.66 -3.07
N VAL A 338 -21.37 -40.01 -3.33
CA VAL A 338 -21.51 -39.10 -4.48
C VAL A 338 -20.46 -37.98 -4.48
N LEU A 339 -19.85 -37.63 -3.34
CA LEU A 339 -18.84 -36.62 -3.26
C LEU A 339 -17.55 -37.05 -3.96
N GLU A 340 -17.10 -38.28 -3.75
CA GLU A 340 -15.92 -38.84 -4.43
C GLU A 340 -16.12 -38.94 -5.95
N THR A 341 -17.36 -39.18 -6.39
CA THR A 341 -17.69 -39.21 -7.82
C THR A 341 -17.65 -37.83 -8.46
N LEU A 342 -18.07 -36.78 -7.73
CA LEU A 342 -18.01 -35.39 -8.21
C LEU A 342 -16.60 -34.85 -8.19
N ASP A 343 -15.89 -35.03 -7.07
CA ASP A 343 -14.49 -34.67 -6.91
C ASP A 343 -13.79 -35.60 -5.90
N PRO A 344 -12.84 -36.42 -6.35
CA PRO A 344 -12.12 -37.35 -5.48
C PRO A 344 -11.13 -36.67 -4.54
N ALA A 345 -10.82 -35.37 -4.72
CA ALA A 345 -9.89 -34.64 -3.87
C ALA A 345 -10.58 -34.14 -2.61
N PRO A 346 -10.18 -34.60 -1.41
CA PRO A 346 -10.78 -34.18 -0.14
C PRO A 346 -10.76 -32.66 0.08
N GLY A 347 -9.70 -31.99 -0.39
CA GLY A 347 -9.53 -30.55 -0.23
C GLY A 347 -10.67 -29.71 -0.84
N TYR A 348 -11.27 -30.17 -1.93
CA TYR A 348 -12.42 -29.51 -2.53
C TYR A 348 -13.61 -29.41 -1.55
N TRP A 349 -13.89 -30.50 -0.84
CA TRP A 349 -14.97 -30.60 0.14
C TRP A 349 -14.64 -29.91 1.46
N GLN A 350 -13.36 -29.94 1.85
CA GLN A 350 -12.90 -29.14 2.99
C GLN A 350 -13.11 -27.64 2.75
N GLU A 351 -12.76 -27.16 1.57
CA GLU A 351 -13.03 -25.76 1.21
C GLU A 351 -14.53 -25.42 1.16
N GLU A 352 -15.40 -26.36 0.75
CA GLU A 352 -16.87 -26.16 0.81
C GLU A 352 -17.32 -26.00 2.26
N ILE A 353 -16.80 -26.80 3.18
CA ILE A 353 -17.08 -26.67 4.62
C ILE A 353 -16.53 -25.35 5.16
N ASP A 354 -15.25 -25.04 4.89
CA ASP A 354 -14.55 -23.90 5.48
C ASP A 354 -15.09 -22.56 5.01
N TYR A 355 -15.36 -22.41 3.70
CA TYR A 355 -15.75 -21.12 3.12
C TYR A 355 -17.25 -20.96 2.89
N VAL A 356 -17.97 -22.04 2.63
CA VAL A 356 -19.41 -21.97 2.36
C VAL A 356 -20.23 -22.24 3.62
N ILE A 357 -19.99 -23.33 4.33
CA ILE A 357 -20.77 -23.66 5.53
C ILE A 357 -20.31 -22.81 6.71
N LYS A 358 -19.11 -23.03 7.20
CA LYS A 358 -18.58 -22.35 8.40
C LYS A 358 -18.28 -20.87 8.13
N GLY A 359 -17.71 -20.56 6.97
CA GLY A 359 -17.38 -19.18 6.58
C GLY A 359 -18.60 -18.27 6.48
N ARG A 360 -19.81 -18.81 6.24
CA ARG A 360 -21.07 -18.08 6.28
C ARG A 360 -21.82 -18.19 7.62
N GLY A 361 -21.33 -19.00 8.54
CA GLY A 361 -22.00 -19.22 9.83
C GLY A 361 -23.29 -20.04 9.69
N ILE A 362 -23.34 -20.96 8.72
CA ILE A 362 -24.47 -21.87 8.52
C ILE A 362 -24.46 -22.92 9.64
N THR A 363 -25.57 -23.02 10.37
CA THR A 363 -25.71 -23.90 11.55
C THR A 363 -26.73 -25.01 11.38
N SER A 364 -27.56 -24.96 10.31
CA SER A 364 -28.55 -26.00 10.04
C SER A 364 -28.56 -26.41 8.56
N PHE A 365 -29.00 -27.62 8.27
CA PHE A 365 -29.14 -28.12 6.90
C PHE A 365 -30.11 -27.28 6.09
N GLU A 366 -31.19 -26.79 6.71
CA GLU A 366 -32.20 -25.95 6.07
C GLU A 366 -31.63 -24.66 5.50
N GLN A 367 -30.58 -24.10 6.15
CA GLN A 367 -29.85 -22.95 5.65
C GLN A 367 -28.88 -23.30 4.51
N TYR A 368 -28.36 -24.54 4.48
CA TYR A 368 -27.43 -25.02 3.46
C TYR A 368 -28.16 -25.63 2.23
N ALA A 369 -29.34 -26.22 2.43
CA ALA A 369 -30.09 -26.95 1.40
C ALA A 369 -30.48 -26.10 0.18
N PRO A 370 -30.90 -24.82 0.30
CA PRO A 370 -31.22 -23.99 -0.86
C PRO A 370 -29.98 -23.71 -1.74
N PRO A 371 -30.17 -23.38 -3.02
CA PRO A 371 -29.08 -22.94 -3.87
C PRO A 371 -28.45 -21.68 -3.30
N LEU A 372 -27.29 -21.81 -2.68
CA LEU A 372 -26.48 -20.70 -2.20
C LEU A 372 -25.57 -20.23 -3.33
N ARG A 373 -25.37 -18.91 -3.42
CA ARG A 373 -24.33 -18.34 -4.26
C ARG A 373 -22.96 -18.75 -3.70
N ARG A 374 -22.17 -19.40 -4.53
CA ARG A 374 -20.85 -19.90 -4.18
C ARG A 374 -19.86 -19.29 -5.15
N GLU A 375 -19.18 -18.26 -4.73
CA GLU A 375 -18.14 -17.63 -5.53
C GLU A 375 -17.10 -18.68 -5.96
N ARG A 376 -16.71 -18.65 -7.24
CA ARG A 376 -15.77 -19.59 -7.84
C ARG A 376 -16.13 -21.07 -7.69
N ARG A 377 -17.42 -21.33 -7.39
CA ARG A 377 -17.99 -22.66 -7.26
C ARG A 377 -19.26 -22.71 -8.11
N ARG A 378 -19.13 -23.11 -9.39
CA ARG A 378 -20.23 -23.13 -10.37
C ARG A 378 -20.87 -24.49 -10.52
N THR A 379 -20.21 -25.55 -10.03
CA THR A 379 -20.78 -26.93 -10.02
C THR A 379 -22.07 -26.92 -9.24
N VAL A 380 -23.14 -27.36 -9.92
CA VAL A 380 -24.48 -27.38 -9.34
C VAL A 380 -24.59 -28.55 -8.35
N LEU A 381 -24.62 -28.23 -7.05
CA LEU A 381 -24.91 -29.25 -6.03
C LEU A 381 -26.41 -29.43 -5.90
N ARG A 382 -26.87 -30.63 -6.25
CA ARG A 382 -28.26 -31.10 -6.00
C ARG A 382 -28.46 -31.28 -4.50
N ARG A 383 -29.74 -31.45 -4.08
CA ARG A 383 -30.07 -31.68 -2.67
C ARG A 383 -29.31 -32.87 -2.07
N THR A 384 -29.29 -34.00 -2.80
CA THR A 384 -28.55 -35.20 -2.36
C THR A 384 -27.05 -34.99 -2.18
N HIS A 385 -26.43 -34.15 -3.05
CA HIS A 385 -25.04 -33.78 -2.91
C HIS A 385 -24.82 -32.93 -1.62
N ARG A 386 -25.75 -32.02 -1.36
CA ARG A 386 -25.71 -31.17 -0.15
C ARG A 386 -25.91 -31.97 1.14
N GLU A 387 -26.79 -32.96 1.09
CA GLU A 387 -27.03 -33.92 2.19
C GLU A 387 -25.73 -34.68 2.50
N ALA A 388 -25.00 -35.15 1.50
CA ALA A 388 -23.73 -35.83 1.65
C ALA A 388 -22.63 -34.88 2.21
N VAL A 389 -22.55 -33.63 1.72
CA VAL A 389 -21.64 -32.62 2.27
C VAL A 389 -21.98 -32.31 3.73
N TRP A 390 -23.26 -32.20 4.05
CA TRP A 390 -23.71 -31.92 5.42
C TRP A 390 -23.39 -33.07 6.36
N ALA A 391 -23.54 -34.31 5.96
CA ALA A 391 -23.15 -35.50 6.73
C ALA A 391 -21.62 -35.49 6.98
N LEU A 392 -20.82 -35.17 5.95
CA LEU A 392 -19.36 -35.02 6.07
C LEU A 392 -19.01 -33.90 7.06
N TYR A 393 -19.68 -32.75 6.97
CA TYR A 393 -19.50 -31.64 7.90
C TYR A 393 -19.82 -32.02 9.34
N GLN A 394 -20.94 -32.68 9.58
CA GLN A 394 -21.32 -33.14 10.92
C GLN A 394 -20.31 -34.12 11.51
N GLU A 395 -19.79 -35.03 10.70
CA GLU A 395 -18.74 -35.96 11.16
C GLU A 395 -17.44 -35.24 11.45
N TYR A 396 -17.06 -34.27 10.60
CA TYR A 396 -15.91 -33.42 10.88
C TYR A 396 -16.04 -32.69 12.23
N GLU A 397 -17.20 -32.07 12.48
CA GLU A 397 -17.46 -31.36 13.74
C GLU A 397 -17.42 -32.34 14.96
N ARG A 398 -18.00 -33.54 14.83
CA ARG A 398 -17.90 -34.56 15.89
C ARG A 398 -16.44 -34.93 16.19
N ASN A 399 -15.68 -35.23 15.17
CA ASN A 399 -14.26 -35.61 15.30
C ASN A 399 -13.42 -34.50 15.91
N ARG A 400 -13.66 -33.27 15.51
CA ARG A 400 -12.94 -32.09 16.00
C ARG A 400 -13.31 -31.78 17.45
N THR A 401 -14.59 -31.74 17.76
CA THR A 401 -15.10 -31.49 19.12
C THR A 401 -14.66 -32.55 20.10
N ALA A 402 -14.66 -33.83 19.70
CA ALA A 402 -14.13 -34.93 20.55
C ALA A 402 -12.66 -34.73 20.92
N LYS A 403 -11.88 -34.04 20.09
CA LYS A 403 -10.47 -33.68 20.38
C LYS A 403 -10.33 -32.37 21.21
N GLY A 404 -11.44 -31.70 21.47
CA GLY A 404 -11.46 -30.41 22.18
C GLY A 404 -10.68 -29.31 21.46
N VAL A 405 -10.68 -29.30 20.12
CA VAL A 405 -9.95 -28.30 19.33
C VAL A 405 -10.93 -27.46 18.50
N HIS A 406 -10.49 -26.24 18.19
CA HIS A 406 -11.16 -25.27 17.32
C HIS A 406 -10.39 -25.13 16.03
N ASP A 407 -11.09 -24.93 14.94
CA ASP A 407 -10.50 -24.48 13.67
C ASP A 407 -10.54 -22.94 13.54
N PHE A 408 -10.04 -22.41 12.44
CA PHE A 408 -9.98 -20.97 12.19
C PHE A 408 -11.37 -20.31 12.13
N ASN A 409 -12.38 -21.01 11.60
CA ASN A 409 -13.74 -20.47 11.50
C ASN A 409 -14.45 -20.45 12.86
N ASP A 410 -14.17 -21.41 13.75
CA ASP A 410 -14.69 -21.37 15.11
C ASP A 410 -14.20 -20.15 15.87
N ILE A 411 -12.91 -19.80 15.72
CA ILE A 411 -12.35 -18.60 16.34
C ILE A 411 -13.09 -17.34 15.85
N LEU A 412 -13.41 -17.26 14.56
CA LEU A 412 -14.16 -16.11 14.04
C LEU A 412 -15.62 -16.10 14.52
N ALA A 413 -16.28 -17.26 14.56
CA ALA A 413 -17.66 -17.37 15.01
C ALA A 413 -17.79 -17.00 16.52
N LEU A 414 -16.89 -17.51 17.35
CA LEU A 414 -16.85 -17.18 18.78
C LEU A 414 -16.55 -15.68 19.00
N ALA A 415 -15.59 -15.12 18.23
CA ALA A 415 -15.26 -13.71 18.32
C ALA A 415 -16.44 -12.81 17.88
N LEU A 416 -17.17 -13.21 16.85
CA LEU A 416 -18.38 -12.50 16.42
C LEU A 416 -19.47 -12.54 17.49
N ALA A 417 -19.73 -13.71 18.09
CA ALA A 417 -20.71 -13.85 19.16
C ALA A 417 -20.34 -12.96 20.37
N GLU A 418 -19.07 -12.95 20.76
CA GLU A 418 -18.55 -12.13 21.86
C GLU A 418 -18.63 -10.62 21.55
N ALA A 419 -18.31 -10.21 20.31
CA ALA A 419 -18.41 -8.81 19.88
C ALA A 419 -19.87 -8.31 19.87
N LEU A 420 -20.81 -9.16 19.45
CA LEU A 420 -22.25 -8.84 19.46
C LEU A 420 -22.85 -8.80 20.88
N ALA A 421 -22.36 -9.65 21.78
CA ALA A 421 -22.79 -9.65 23.17
C ALA A 421 -22.29 -8.40 23.94
N HIS A 422 -21.17 -7.82 23.53
CA HIS A 422 -20.53 -6.68 24.22
C HIS A 422 -20.18 -5.55 23.23
N PRO A 423 -21.16 -4.82 22.69
CA PRO A 423 -20.92 -3.73 21.75
C PRO A 423 -20.05 -2.63 22.37
N GLY A 424 -19.15 -2.07 21.56
CA GLY A 424 -18.30 -0.93 21.98
C GLY A 424 -17.14 -1.29 22.92
N ALA A 425 -16.95 -2.56 23.24
CA ALA A 425 -15.92 -3.03 24.16
C ALA A 425 -14.50 -3.11 23.55
N THR A 426 -14.24 -2.44 22.44
CA THR A 426 -12.92 -2.35 21.80
C THR A 426 -12.44 -0.90 21.73
N PRO A 427 -11.12 -0.63 21.75
CA PRO A 427 -10.58 0.72 21.69
C PRO A 427 -10.59 1.32 20.27
N TYR A 428 -11.18 0.63 19.29
CA TYR A 428 -11.10 1.04 17.90
C TYR A 428 -12.19 2.01 17.51
N THR A 429 -11.78 3.15 16.94
CA THR A 429 -12.69 4.12 16.33
C THR A 429 -12.87 3.87 14.84
N SER A 430 -11.95 3.14 14.24
CA SER A 430 -12.04 2.78 12.82
C SER A 430 -11.38 1.42 12.57
N VAL A 431 -11.95 0.68 11.64
CA VAL A 431 -11.43 -0.58 11.11
C VAL A 431 -11.20 -0.41 9.61
N ILE A 432 -10.01 -0.70 9.15
CA ILE A 432 -9.65 -0.73 7.74
C ILE A 432 -9.33 -2.17 7.36
N VAL A 433 -10.02 -2.67 6.36
CA VAL A 433 -9.89 -4.05 5.87
C VAL A 433 -9.27 -4.02 4.49
N ASP A 434 -8.07 -4.54 4.36
CA ASP A 434 -7.41 -4.69 3.06
C ASP A 434 -7.59 -6.13 2.54
N GLU A 435 -7.74 -6.29 1.22
CA GLU A 435 -8.03 -7.56 0.54
C GLU A 435 -9.34 -8.20 1.05
N VAL A 436 -10.39 -7.41 1.25
CA VAL A 436 -11.67 -7.84 1.83
C VAL A 436 -12.32 -9.03 1.11
N GLN A 437 -12.06 -9.21 -0.19
CA GLN A 437 -12.59 -10.33 -0.99
C GLN A 437 -12.08 -11.71 -0.56
N ASP A 438 -11.04 -11.78 0.27
CA ASP A 438 -10.51 -13.03 0.80
C ASP A 438 -11.09 -13.40 2.17
N LEU A 439 -11.83 -12.49 2.80
CA LEU A 439 -12.44 -12.75 4.09
C LEU A 439 -13.71 -13.61 3.92
N THR A 440 -14.05 -14.32 4.97
CA THR A 440 -15.34 -15.00 5.08
C THR A 440 -16.43 -14.01 5.49
N PHE A 441 -17.69 -14.37 5.21
CA PHE A 441 -18.85 -13.59 5.65
C PHE A 441 -18.87 -13.34 7.16
N VAL A 442 -18.58 -14.36 7.98
CA VAL A 442 -18.45 -14.24 9.44
C VAL A 442 -17.33 -13.26 9.81
N GLY A 443 -16.21 -13.32 9.09
CA GLY A 443 -15.08 -12.41 9.33
C GLY A 443 -15.43 -10.95 9.08
N VAL A 444 -16.13 -10.64 8.00
CA VAL A 444 -16.54 -9.26 7.69
C VAL A 444 -17.60 -8.76 8.67
N ARG A 445 -18.57 -9.61 9.06
CA ARG A 445 -19.54 -9.29 10.12
C ARG A 445 -18.88 -9.01 11.47
N LEU A 446 -17.86 -9.78 11.82
CA LEU A 446 -17.07 -9.55 13.03
C LEU A 446 -16.45 -8.15 13.02
N LEU A 447 -15.78 -7.78 11.92
CA LEU A 447 -15.13 -6.46 11.82
C LEU A 447 -16.13 -5.31 11.80
N HIS A 448 -17.30 -5.49 11.18
CA HIS A 448 -18.39 -4.53 11.24
C HIS A 448 -18.95 -4.38 12.68
N ALA A 449 -19.10 -5.49 13.40
CA ALA A 449 -19.61 -5.46 14.78
C ALA A 449 -18.73 -4.63 15.75
N LEU A 450 -17.45 -4.41 15.43
CA LEU A 450 -16.53 -3.62 16.27
C LEU A 450 -16.82 -2.12 16.23
N VAL A 451 -17.30 -1.60 15.10
CA VAL A 451 -17.47 -0.16 14.85
C VAL A 451 -18.86 0.22 14.35
N GLY A 452 -19.68 -0.76 13.98
CA GLY A 452 -21.02 -0.56 13.42
C GLY A 452 -21.03 0.36 12.21
N ASP A 453 -22.09 1.16 12.10
CA ASP A 453 -22.29 2.13 11.03
C ASP A 453 -21.73 3.53 11.35
N ALA A 454 -20.77 3.61 12.28
CA ALA A 454 -20.17 4.88 12.66
C ALA A 454 -19.51 5.59 11.47
N ALA A 455 -19.57 6.90 11.43
CA ALA A 455 -18.91 7.73 10.44
C ALA A 455 -17.39 7.44 10.43
N ASN A 456 -16.82 7.14 9.27
CA ASN A 456 -15.42 6.71 9.11
C ASN A 456 -15.06 5.43 9.91
N GLY A 457 -16.04 4.69 10.41
CA GLY A 457 -15.82 3.51 11.24
C GLY A 457 -15.26 2.32 10.46
N LEU A 458 -15.82 2.00 9.31
CA LEU A 458 -15.39 0.84 8.52
C LEU A 458 -15.02 1.24 7.09
N LEU A 459 -13.81 0.87 6.67
CA LEU A 459 -13.36 0.96 5.28
C LEU A 459 -13.00 -0.42 4.74
N LEU A 460 -13.68 -0.85 3.68
CA LEU A 460 -13.47 -2.12 2.99
C LEU A 460 -12.71 -1.87 1.69
N VAL A 461 -11.52 -2.44 1.57
CA VAL A 461 -10.63 -2.24 0.42
C VAL A 461 -10.39 -3.59 -0.26
N GLY A 462 -10.58 -3.68 -1.58
CA GLY A 462 -10.35 -4.94 -2.27
C GLY A 462 -10.71 -4.94 -3.75
N ASP A 463 -10.56 -6.11 -4.35
CA ASP A 463 -10.80 -6.39 -5.77
C ASP A 463 -11.35 -7.81 -5.94
N GLY A 464 -12.61 -7.95 -6.33
CA GLY A 464 -13.24 -9.26 -6.54
C GLY A 464 -12.51 -10.13 -7.57
N GLN A 465 -11.87 -9.54 -8.58
CA GLN A 465 -11.08 -10.28 -9.57
C GLN A 465 -9.87 -10.99 -8.93
N GLN A 466 -9.31 -10.43 -7.88
CA GLN A 466 -8.19 -11.00 -7.15
C GLN A 466 -8.61 -11.96 -6.01
N ALA A 467 -9.89 -12.35 -5.91
CA ALA A 467 -10.31 -13.39 -4.98
C ALA A 467 -9.66 -14.72 -5.37
N VAL A 468 -9.01 -15.38 -4.43
CA VAL A 468 -8.33 -16.67 -4.63
C VAL A 468 -8.90 -17.78 -3.76
N TYR A 469 -9.91 -17.48 -2.96
CA TYR A 469 -10.60 -18.43 -2.11
C TYR A 469 -12.07 -18.58 -2.56
N PRO A 470 -12.65 -19.80 -2.46
CA PRO A 470 -14.06 -20.00 -2.74
C PRO A 470 -14.92 -19.43 -1.61
N GLY A 471 -16.22 -19.34 -1.86
CA GLY A 471 -17.19 -18.90 -0.85
C GLY A 471 -17.92 -17.64 -1.28
N GLY A 472 -17.30 -16.49 -1.12
CA GLY A 472 -17.85 -15.19 -1.48
C GLY A 472 -19.14 -14.81 -0.74
N PHE A 473 -19.42 -13.53 -0.68
CA PHE A 473 -20.64 -12.98 -0.05
C PHE A 473 -20.95 -11.62 -0.69
N ARG A 474 -22.16 -11.13 -0.47
CA ARG A 474 -22.48 -9.73 -0.73
C ARG A 474 -22.44 -8.94 0.57
N LEU A 475 -21.98 -7.70 0.52
CA LEU A 475 -21.99 -6.81 1.67
C LEU A 475 -23.41 -6.58 2.20
N SER A 476 -24.40 -6.51 1.30
CA SER A 476 -25.82 -6.45 1.67
C SER A 476 -26.28 -7.63 2.51
N ASP A 477 -25.78 -8.85 2.21
CA ASP A 477 -26.14 -10.05 2.97
C ASP A 477 -25.56 -9.97 4.41
N ALA A 478 -24.41 -9.30 4.57
CA ALA A 478 -23.79 -9.04 5.87
C ALA A 478 -24.44 -7.89 6.64
N GLY A 479 -25.45 -7.22 6.08
CA GLY A 479 -26.09 -6.05 6.68
C GLY A 479 -25.26 -4.78 6.57
N ILE A 480 -24.24 -4.76 5.71
CA ILE A 480 -23.31 -3.63 5.55
C ILE A 480 -23.74 -2.82 4.32
N ASP A 481 -24.30 -1.64 4.57
CA ASP A 481 -24.69 -0.72 3.50
C ASP A 481 -23.53 0.19 3.11
N VAL A 482 -23.10 0.11 1.86
CA VAL A 482 -22.04 0.96 1.27
C VAL A 482 -22.57 1.83 0.14
N ARG A 483 -23.89 1.89 -0.11
CA ARG A 483 -24.49 2.65 -1.21
C ARG A 483 -24.15 4.13 -1.08
N GLY A 484 -23.70 4.75 -2.17
CA GLY A 484 -23.23 6.14 -2.21
C GLY A 484 -21.87 6.37 -1.50
N ARG A 485 -21.30 5.34 -0.88
CA ARG A 485 -20.02 5.37 -0.18
C ARG A 485 -18.97 4.43 -0.79
N GLY A 486 -19.15 4.12 -2.06
CA GLY A 486 -18.21 3.36 -2.87
C GLY A 486 -17.34 4.28 -3.74
N GLN A 487 -16.07 3.91 -3.92
CA GLN A 487 -15.15 4.54 -4.87
C GLN A 487 -14.41 3.47 -5.65
N VAL A 488 -14.45 3.56 -6.98
CA VAL A 488 -13.70 2.69 -7.88
C VAL A 488 -12.46 3.42 -8.37
N LEU A 489 -11.29 2.86 -8.11
CA LEU A 489 -10.01 3.32 -8.68
C LEU A 489 -9.86 2.72 -10.07
N ARG A 490 -9.50 3.52 -11.08
CA ARG A 490 -9.37 3.09 -12.47
C ARG A 490 -7.95 3.16 -12.98
N ALA A 491 -7.16 4.14 -12.52
CA ALA A 491 -5.80 4.34 -12.98
C ALA A 491 -4.85 3.30 -12.38
N ASN A 492 -4.13 2.58 -13.23
CA ASN A 492 -3.07 1.65 -12.84
C ASN A 492 -1.75 2.40 -12.74
N TYR A 493 -1.19 2.42 -11.55
CA TYR A 493 0.08 3.09 -11.26
C TYR A 493 1.25 2.10 -11.15
N ARG A 494 1.00 0.80 -11.22
CA ARG A 494 2.01 -0.23 -10.95
C ARG A 494 2.56 -0.87 -12.21
N ASN A 495 1.68 -1.53 -12.95
CA ASN A 495 2.11 -2.46 -13.99
C ASN A 495 2.39 -1.71 -15.29
N ALA A 496 3.51 -2.05 -15.92
CA ALA A 496 3.74 -1.69 -17.30
C ALA A 496 2.71 -2.38 -18.23
N LYS A 497 2.42 -1.75 -19.36
CA LYS A 497 1.34 -2.17 -20.27
C LYS A 497 1.46 -3.64 -20.69
N GLU A 498 2.66 -4.07 -21.14
CA GLU A 498 2.87 -5.45 -21.59
C GLU A 498 2.58 -6.50 -20.51
N ILE A 499 2.92 -6.19 -19.24
CA ILE A 499 2.69 -7.09 -18.12
C ILE A 499 1.20 -7.18 -17.80
N LEU A 500 0.51 -6.03 -17.78
CA LEU A 500 -0.93 -6.00 -17.52
C LEU A 500 -1.71 -6.70 -18.63
N ASP A 501 -1.38 -6.45 -19.91
CA ASP A 501 -2.02 -7.09 -21.04
C ASP A 501 -1.81 -8.62 -21.00
N ALA A 502 -0.60 -9.08 -20.70
CA ALA A 502 -0.32 -10.51 -20.53
C ALA A 502 -1.10 -11.14 -19.38
N ALA A 503 -1.25 -10.43 -18.26
CA ALA A 503 -2.00 -10.92 -17.12
C ALA A 503 -3.51 -10.94 -17.40
N LEU A 504 -4.07 -9.89 -18.01
CA LEU A 504 -5.48 -9.82 -18.38
C LEU A 504 -5.87 -10.87 -19.43
N ALA A 505 -4.95 -11.25 -20.32
CA ALA A 505 -5.19 -12.33 -21.29
C ALA A 505 -5.45 -13.68 -20.63
N VAL A 506 -4.88 -13.94 -19.44
CA VAL A 506 -5.08 -15.19 -18.69
C VAL A 506 -6.51 -15.34 -18.17
N VAL A 507 -7.16 -14.23 -17.83
CA VAL A 507 -8.51 -14.21 -17.23
C VAL A 507 -9.57 -13.59 -18.14
N ALA A 508 -9.25 -13.38 -19.42
CA ALA A 508 -10.12 -12.67 -20.36
C ALA A 508 -11.51 -13.30 -20.50
N ASP A 509 -11.58 -14.64 -20.50
CA ASP A 509 -12.81 -15.41 -20.65
C ASP A 509 -13.52 -15.69 -19.32
N ASP A 510 -12.94 -15.28 -18.20
CA ASP A 510 -13.52 -15.48 -16.88
C ASP A 510 -14.48 -14.34 -16.55
N ALA A 511 -15.56 -14.64 -15.84
CA ALA A 511 -16.40 -13.63 -15.21
C ALA A 511 -16.21 -13.71 -13.70
N PHE A 512 -16.25 -12.58 -13.02
CA PHE A 512 -16.22 -12.54 -11.57
C PHE A 512 -17.31 -11.61 -11.06
N ASP A 513 -17.75 -11.88 -9.85
CA ASP A 513 -18.67 -11.00 -9.15
C ASP A 513 -17.90 -10.19 -8.10
N ASP A 514 -18.14 -8.91 -8.07
CA ASP A 514 -17.61 -8.09 -6.99
C ASP A 514 -18.48 -8.25 -5.73
N ILE A 515 -17.92 -7.99 -4.55
CA ILE A 515 -18.62 -8.15 -3.25
C ILE A 515 -19.83 -7.23 -3.08
N ASP A 516 -20.05 -6.27 -3.97
CA ASP A 516 -21.29 -5.49 -4.07
C ASP A 516 -22.36 -6.14 -4.97
N GLY A 517 -22.05 -7.29 -5.57
CA GLY A 517 -22.95 -8.06 -6.38
C GLY A 517 -23.03 -7.65 -7.84
N THR A 518 -22.13 -6.82 -8.33
CA THR A 518 -22.07 -6.44 -9.75
C THR A 518 -21.25 -7.47 -10.53
N PRO A 519 -21.85 -8.20 -11.49
CA PRO A 519 -21.11 -9.07 -12.39
C PRO A 519 -20.17 -8.25 -13.27
N THR A 520 -18.93 -8.70 -13.41
CA THR A 520 -17.91 -7.99 -14.19
C THR A 520 -17.15 -8.98 -15.08
N ALA A 521 -16.85 -8.56 -16.32
CA ALA A 521 -16.02 -9.33 -17.23
C ALA A 521 -14.57 -9.41 -16.75
N GLY A 522 -13.87 -10.48 -17.09
CA GLY A 522 -12.48 -10.70 -16.73
C GLY A 522 -11.55 -9.64 -17.31
N ARG A 523 -11.82 -9.19 -18.55
CA ARG A 523 -11.09 -8.06 -19.13
C ARG A 523 -11.73 -6.75 -18.69
N ARG A 524 -10.97 -5.96 -17.98
CA ARG A 524 -11.38 -4.62 -17.51
C ARG A 524 -10.64 -3.53 -18.29
N ASP A 525 -11.32 -2.42 -18.54
CA ASP A 525 -10.67 -1.20 -18.98
C ASP A 525 -9.97 -0.54 -17.79
N VAL A 526 -8.68 -0.32 -17.95
CA VAL A 526 -7.80 0.26 -16.94
C VAL A 526 -7.02 1.40 -17.56
N ASP A 527 -7.11 2.58 -16.97
CA ASP A 527 -6.33 3.73 -17.38
C ASP A 527 -4.86 3.50 -16.99
N LEU A 528 -3.99 3.34 -17.97
CA LEU A 528 -2.56 3.15 -17.73
C LEU A 528 -1.90 4.52 -17.57
N THR A 529 -1.22 4.72 -16.44
CA THR A 529 -0.39 5.93 -16.23
C THR A 529 1.00 5.80 -16.85
N TYR A 530 1.40 4.56 -17.23
CA TYR A 530 2.65 4.27 -17.91
C TYR A 530 2.35 3.71 -19.29
N GLY A 531 2.54 4.53 -20.31
CA GLY A 531 2.28 4.14 -21.71
C GLY A 531 3.24 3.07 -22.21
N ASP A 532 4.53 3.29 -22.04
CA ASP A 532 5.58 2.46 -22.62
C ASP A 532 6.51 1.89 -21.55
N GLY A 533 6.92 0.66 -21.75
CA GLY A 533 7.86 -0.05 -20.89
C GLY A 533 7.27 -1.33 -20.29
N GLY A 534 8.18 -2.11 -19.74
CA GLY A 534 7.90 -3.46 -19.25
C GLY A 534 8.34 -4.51 -20.25
N ARG A 535 8.70 -5.66 -19.72
CA ARG A 535 9.10 -6.79 -20.54
C ARG A 535 8.46 -8.06 -20.03
N VAL A 536 7.80 -8.79 -20.92
CA VAL A 536 7.34 -10.15 -20.65
C VAL A 536 8.22 -11.12 -21.44
N THR A 537 9.00 -11.92 -20.72
CA THR A 537 9.84 -12.96 -21.31
C THR A 537 9.20 -14.32 -21.10
N ARG A 538 8.98 -15.07 -22.18
CA ARG A 538 8.51 -16.45 -22.14
C ARG A 538 9.65 -17.39 -22.47
N CYS A 539 9.86 -18.39 -21.63
CA CYS A 539 10.90 -19.40 -21.81
C CYS A 539 10.26 -20.79 -21.76
N THR A 540 10.27 -21.50 -22.87
CA THR A 540 9.87 -22.91 -22.95
C THR A 540 11.11 -23.75 -23.16
N ALA A 541 11.42 -24.59 -22.17
CA ALA A 541 12.59 -25.47 -22.20
C ALA A 541 12.19 -26.92 -22.48
N PRO A 542 12.99 -27.70 -23.22
CA PRO A 542 12.72 -29.12 -23.41
C PRO A 542 12.73 -29.92 -22.12
N THR A 543 13.60 -29.57 -21.19
CA THR A 543 13.77 -30.27 -19.92
C THR A 543 13.70 -29.34 -18.72
N ARG A 544 13.42 -29.91 -17.55
CA ARG A 544 13.44 -29.17 -16.28
C ARG A 544 14.82 -28.58 -15.98
N THR A 545 15.89 -29.29 -16.33
CA THR A 545 17.27 -28.83 -16.10
C THR A 545 17.55 -27.57 -16.91
N GLU A 546 17.24 -27.57 -18.19
CA GLU A 546 17.39 -26.39 -19.06
C GLU A 546 16.50 -25.22 -18.61
N HIS A 547 15.28 -25.51 -18.16
CA HIS A 547 14.41 -24.51 -17.56
C HIS A 547 15.03 -23.86 -16.31
N ASP A 548 15.61 -24.66 -15.41
CA ASP A 548 16.27 -24.17 -14.21
C ASP A 548 17.51 -23.32 -14.55
N GLU A 549 18.29 -23.74 -15.54
CA GLU A 549 19.43 -22.98 -16.04
C GLU A 549 18.98 -21.63 -16.68
N ALA A 550 17.88 -21.63 -17.42
CA ALA A 550 17.30 -20.41 -17.98
C ALA A 550 16.82 -19.44 -16.88
N LEU A 551 16.18 -19.94 -15.81
CA LEU A 551 15.81 -19.13 -14.66
C LEU A 551 17.05 -18.51 -13.98
N LEU A 552 18.08 -19.31 -13.72
CA LEU A 552 19.33 -18.82 -13.12
C LEU A 552 20.04 -17.80 -14.00
N THR A 553 20.03 -18.01 -15.30
CA THR A 553 20.57 -17.06 -16.30
C THR A 553 19.81 -15.75 -16.27
N ALA A 554 18.46 -15.78 -16.22
CA ALA A 554 17.64 -14.58 -16.13
C ALA A 554 17.91 -13.80 -14.83
N LEU A 555 18.04 -14.48 -13.69
CA LEU A 555 18.35 -13.84 -12.42
C LEU A 555 19.77 -13.24 -12.37
N ARG A 556 20.76 -13.94 -12.95
CA ARG A 556 22.14 -13.41 -13.06
C ARG A 556 22.23 -12.21 -13.97
N ALA A 557 21.46 -12.19 -15.06
CA ALA A 557 21.40 -11.07 -16.01
C ALA A 557 20.84 -9.79 -15.39
N LEU A 558 19.98 -9.89 -14.38
CA LEU A 558 19.51 -8.72 -13.59
C LEU A 558 20.63 -8.13 -12.71
N GLY A 559 21.57 -8.96 -12.27
CA GLY A 559 22.63 -8.57 -11.34
C GLY A 559 22.22 -8.46 -9.87
N PRO A 560 23.21 -8.49 -8.95
CA PRO A 560 22.97 -8.48 -7.49
C PRO A 560 22.20 -7.26 -7.00
N GLU A 561 22.36 -6.12 -7.63
CA GLU A 561 21.69 -4.85 -7.28
C GLU A 561 20.16 -4.91 -7.49
N ALA A 562 19.68 -5.75 -8.43
CA ALA A 562 18.26 -5.90 -8.70
C ALA A 562 17.61 -7.05 -7.91
N TRP A 563 18.39 -7.95 -7.29
CA TRP A 563 17.83 -9.06 -6.51
C TRP A 563 16.94 -8.62 -5.34
N PRO A 564 17.25 -7.55 -4.60
CA PRO A 564 16.34 -7.03 -3.56
C PRO A 564 14.95 -6.65 -4.06
N ASP A 565 14.82 -6.24 -5.32
CA ASP A 565 13.57 -5.85 -5.94
C ASP A 565 12.92 -6.99 -6.75
N SER A 566 13.50 -8.22 -6.69
CA SER A 566 13.09 -9.39 -7.47
C SER A 566 12.37 -10.43 -6.64
N ALA A 567 11.43 -11.17 -7.27
CA ALA A 567 10.77 -12.32 -6.66
C ALA A 567 10.73 -13.54 -7.59
N VAL A 568 10.85 -14.72 -7.00
CA VAL A 568 10.51 -16.02 -7.62
C VAL A 568 9.24 -16.52 -6.93
N LEU A 569 8.16 -16.64 -7.66
CA LEU A 569 6.87 -17.04 -7.10
C LEU A 569 6.47 -18.41 -7.65
N CYS A 570 6.11 -19.31 -6.76
CA CYS A 570 5.79 -20.71 -7.03
C CYS A 570 4.33 -20.98 -6.69
N ARG A 571 3.76 -22.01 -7.29
CA ARG A 571 2.38 -22.42 -7.03
C ARG A 571 2.27 -23.17 -5.70
N THR A 572 3.22 -24.07 -5.42
CA THR A 572 3.19 -24.97 -4.26
C THR A 572 4.35 -24.74 -3.30
N GLY A 573 4.18 -25.20 -2.06
CA GLY A 573 5.25 -25.19 -1.06
C GLY A 573 6.43 -26.11 -1.44
N ALA A 574 6.16 -27.23 -2.11
CA ALA A 574 7.18 -28.15 -2.58
C ALA A 574 8.06 -27.53 -3.68
N GLU A 575 7.43 -26.83 -4.65
CA GLU A 575 8.16 -26.07 -5.66
C GLU A 575 9.01 -24.97 -5.04
N ARG A 576 8.44 -24.20 -4.10
CA ARG A 576 9.18 -23.17 -3.38
C ARG A 576 10.44 -23.73 -2.71
N GLU A 577 10.34 -24.84 -2.01
CA GLU A 577 11.48 -25.46 -1.34
C GLU A 577 12.52 -25.97 -2.35
N ARG A 578 12.08 -26.49 -3.48
CA ARG A 578 12.96 -26.89 -4.59
C ARG A 578 13.74 -25.69 -5.13
N TYR A 579 13.05 -24.57 -5.44
CA TYR A 579 13.72 -23.36 -5.95
C TYR A 579 14.61 -22.70 -4.89
N ARG A 580 14.27 -22.78 -3.61
CA ARG A 580 15.16 -22.35 -2.53
C ARG A 580 16.51 -23.06 -2.60
N ARG A 581 16.48 -24.39 -2.75
CA ARG A 581 17.71 -25.21 -2.89
C ARG A 581 18.47 -24.89 -4.18
N LEU A 582 17.76 -24.66 -5.28
CA LEU A 582 18.36 -24.29 -6.55
C LEU A 582 19.13 -22.96 -6.45
N LEU A 583 18.50 -21.92 -5.92
CA LEU A 583 19.11 -20.60 -5.72
C LEU A 583 20.31 -20.68 -4.77
N THR A 584 20.18 -21.40 -3.66
CA THR A 584 21.29 -21.60 -2.70
C THR A 584 22.51 -22.25 -3.36
N ARG A 585 22.32 -23.31 -4.17
CA ARG A 585 23.40 -23.97 -4.91
C ARG A 585 24.03 -23.05 -5.96
N ALA A 586 23.27 -22.16 -6.53
CA ALA A 586 23.73 -21.19 -7.54
C ALA A 586 24.40 -19.94 -6.93
N GLY A 587 24.50 -19.86 -5.59
CA GLY A 587 25.05 -18.70 -4.88
C GLY A 587 24.19 -17.45 -4.94
N ILE A 588 22.88 -17.58 -5.23
CA ILE A 588 21.92 -16.47 -5.27
C ILE A 588 21.21 -16.42 -3.91
N PRO A 589 21.42 -15.35 -3.11
CA PRO A 589 20.74 -15.19 -1.85
C PRO A 589 19.21 -15.15 -2.03
N ALA A 590 18.49 -15.86 -1.20
CA ALA A 590 17.02 -15.87 -1.26
C ALA A 590 16.41 -15.76 0.14
N VAL A 591 15.37 -14.94 0.27
CA VAL A 591 14.60 -14.72 1.50
C VAL A 591 13.16 -15.14 1.25
N THR A 592 12.60 -15.97 2.13
CA THR A 592 11.21 -16.40 1.98
C THR A 592 10.25 -15.27 2.34
N LEU A 593 9.09 -15.18 1.67
CA LEU A 593 8.07 -14.18 1.95
C LEU A 593 7.50 -14.29 3.37
N GLU A 594 7.62 -15.44 4.02
CA GLU A 594 7.28 -15.62 5.43
C GLU A 594 8.25 -14.87 6.37
N GLN A 595 9.51 -14.70 5.95
CA GLN A 595 10.55 -14.00 6.71
C GLN A 595 10.62 -12.50 6.36
N TYR A 596 10.12 -12.12 5.18
CA TYR A 596 10.13 -10.74 4.73
C TYR A 596 9.24 -9.85 5.59
N ASP A 597 9.79 -8.73 6.08
CA ASP A 597 9.13 -7.81 7.00
C ASP A 597 8.90 -6.39 6.43
N GLY A 598 9.13 -6.20 5.12
CA GLY A 598 8.97 -4.92 4.44
C GLY A 598 10.22 -4.03 4.46
N ARG A 599 11.36 -4.54 4.92
CA ARG A 599 12.65 -3.87 4.79
C ARG A 599 13.41 -4.39 3.58
N PRO A 600 14.26 -3.57 2.95
CA PRO A 600 15.15 -4.06 1.90
C PRO A 600 16.01 -5.21 2.41
N VAL A 601 16.08 -6.29 1.64
CA VAL A 601 16.89 -7.48 1.97
C VAL A 601 17.80 -7.82 0.80
N PRO A 602 19.08 -8.18 1.04
CA PRO A 602 20.03 -8.49 -0.02
C PRO A 602 19.75 -9.88 -0.61
N GLY A 603 18.75 -10.00 -1.47
CA GLY A 603 18.44 -11.28 -2.11
C GLY A 603 17.04 -11.32 -2.75
N VAL A 604 16.83 -12.37 -3.54
CA VAL A 604 15.57 -12.62 -4.24
C VAL A 604 14.50 -13.06 -3.23
N LYS A 605 13.32 -12.47 -3.30
CA LYS A 605 12.18 -12.89 -2.47
C LYS A 605 11.57 -14.17 -3.07
N LEU A 606 11.39 -15.20 -2.24
CA LEU A 606 10.86 -16.49 -2.67
C LEU A 606 9.55 -16.81 -1.94
N GLY A 607 8.48 -17.07 -2.67
CA GLY A 607 7.18 -17.34 -2.06
C GLY A 607 6.20 -18.07 -2.95
N SER A 608 4.99 -18.29 -2.41
CA SER A 608 3.87 -18.78 -3.19
C SER A 608 3.05 -17.63 -3.77
N TYR A 609 2.23 -17.90 -4.81
CA TYR A 609 1.29 -16.94 -5.39
C TYR A 609 0.40 -16.29 -4.33
N HIS A 610 -0.11 -17.07 -3.39
CA HIS A 610 -0.93 -16.58 -2.28
C HIS A 610 -0.15 -15.65 -1.33
N ARG A 611 1.11 -15.99 -1.03
CA ARG A 611 1.96 -15.21 -0.10
C ARG A 611 2.44 -13.89 -0.71
N ALA A 612 2.50 -13.82 -2.04
CA ALA A 612 2.86 -12.60 -2.77
C ALA A 612 1.70 -11.60 -2.89
N LYS A 613 0.46 -12.02 -2.59
CA LYS A 613 -0.70 -11.14 -2.64
C LYS A 613 -0.51 -9.95 -1.70
N GLY A 614 -0.85 -8.74 -2.17
CA GLY A 614 -0.61 -7.48 -1.44
C GLY A 614 0.82 -6.96 -1.45
N LEU A 615 1.79 -7.71 -2.04
CA LEU A 615 3.17 -7.27 -2.25
C LEU A 615 3.39 -6.89 -3.72
N GLU A 616 4.52 -6.22 -3.98
CA GLU A 616 4.93 -5.78 -5.31
C GLU A 616 6.44 -5.97 -5.47
N PHE A 617 6.87 -6.21 -6.72
CA PHE A 617 8.27 -6.42 -7.06
C PHE A 617 8.55 -5.77 -8.42
N LYS A 618 9.76 -5.28 -8.63
CA LYS A 618 10.15 -4.80 -9.96
C LYS A 618 10.22 -5.96 -10.95
N HIS A 619 10.78 -7.08 -10.52
CA HIS A 619 11.02 -8.25 -11.36
C HIS A 619 10.37 -9.49 -10.76
N VAL A 620 9.48 -10.13 -11.50
CA VAL A 620 8.82 -11.37 -11.07
C VAL A 620 9.15 -12.52 -12.01
N HIS A 621 9.51 -13.65 -11.43
CA HIS A 621 9.78 -14.89 -12.15
C HIS A 621 8.76 -15.94 -11.70
N LEU A 622 8.03 -16.49 -12.67
CA LEU A 622 7.03 -17.54 -12.47
C LEU A 622 7.51 -18.83 -13.15
N PRO A 623 8.31 -19.63 -12.47
CA PRO A 623 8.78 -20.90 -13.02
C PRO A 623 7.62 -21.91 -13.07
N ASP A 624 7.53 -22.66 -14.16
CA ASP A 624 6.49 -23.68 -14.39
C ASP A 624 5.05 -23.12 -14.25
N HIS A 625 4.83 -21.90 -14.82
CA HIS A 625 3.58 -21.15 -14.66
C HIS A 625 2.38 -21.83 -15.32
N ASP A 626 2.59 -22.66 -16.34
CA ASP A 626 1.58 -23.40 -17.11
C ASP A 626 1.41 -24.86 -16.67
N ALA A 627 2.08 -25.25 -15.56
CA ALA A 627 1.87 -26.57 -14.98
C ALA A 627 0.37 -26.76 -14.66
N PRO A 628 -0.22 -27.94 -15.00
CA PRO A 628 -1.62 -28.20 -14.70
C PRO A 628 -1.90 -28.01 -13.20
N ALA A 629 -3.04 -27.44 -12.88
CA ALA A 629 -3.44 -27.11 -11.51
C ALA A 629 -3.47 -28.32 -10.57
N THR A 630 -3.67 -29.51 -11.14
CA THR A 630 -3.56 -30.84 -10.50
C THR A 630 -3.11 -31.83 -11.57
N ALA A 631 -2.69 -33.03 -11.15
CA ALA A 631 -2.62 -34.19 -12.06
C ALA A 631 -3.90 -34.19 -12.89
N ALA A 632 -3.79 -34.53 -14.17
CA ALA A 632 -4.92 -34.60 -15.08
C ALA A 632 -6.14 -35.13 -14.36
N PRO A 633 -7.34 -34.55 -14.53
CA PRO A 633 -8.53 -35.05 -13.87
C PRO A 633 -8.57 -36.55 -14.14
N GLY A 634 -8.52 -37.34 -13.04
CA GLY A 634 -8.65 -38.78 -13.17
C GLY A 634 -9.97 -39.06 -13.91
N ASP A 635 -10.03 -40.11 -14.72
CA ASP A 635 -11.28 -40.60 -15.31
C ASP A 635 -12.36 -40.57 -14.23
N GLY A 636 -13.31 -39.62 -14.32
CA GLY A 636 -14.42 -39.51 -13.36
C GLY A 636 -14.61 -38.14 -12.69
N THR A 637 -13.76 -37.12 -12.93
CA THR A 637 -14.02 -35.77 -12.41
C THR A 637 -15.11 -35.08 -13.26
N ASP A 638 -16.14 -34.54 -12.60
CA ASP A 638 -17.18 -33.74 -13.26
C ASP A 638 -16.52 -32.54 -14.00
N ASP A 639 -16.92 -32.32 -15.25
CA ASP A 639 -16.43 -31.23 -16.10
C ASP A 639 -16.58 -29.84 -15.44
N GLY A 640 -17.60 -29.65 -14.59
CA GLY A 640 -17.82 -28.45 -13.82
C GLY A 640 -16.70 -28.18 -12.82
N VAL A 641 -16.31 -29.19 -12.05
CA VAL A 641 -15.23 -29.09 -11.05
C VAL A 641 -13.86 -28.86 -11.73
N ALA A 642 -13.60 -29.57 -12.83
CA ALA A 642 -12.38 -29.38 -13.60
C ALA A 642 -12.28 -27.94 -14.15
N ARG A 643 -13.40 -27.38 -14.58
CA ARG A 643 -13.49 -25.99 -15.03
C ARG A 643 -13.22 -25.01 -13.87
N GLU A 644 -13.83 -25.20 -12.72
CA GLU A 644 -13.60 -24.37 -11.51
C GLU A 644 -12.12 -24.33 -11.12
N ARG A 645 -11.46 -25.49 -11.14
CA ARG A 645 -10.03 -25.59 -10.86
C ARG A 645 -9.18 -24.81 -11.85
N ARG A 646 -9.52 -24.87 -13.15
CA ARG A 646 -8.85 -24.08 -14.18
C ARG A 646 -9.06 -22.57 -13.97
N GLU A 647 -10.29 -22.15 -13.66
CA GLU A 647 -10.62 -20.76 -13.37
C GLU A 647 -9.87 -20.25 -12.13
N LEU A 648 -9.80 -21.05 -11.06
CA LEU A 648 -9.05 -20.72 -9.84
C LEU A 648 -7.55 -20.59 -10.13
N HIS A 649 -6.99 -21.52 -10.91
CA HIS A 649 -5.58 -21.47 -11.30
C HIS A 649 -5.27 -20.21 -12.11
N ARG A 650 -6.11 -19.86 -13.10
CA ARG A 650 -5.95 -18.62 -13.87
C ARG A 650 -6.00 -17.38 -12.98
N SER A 651 -6.89 -17.34 -12.00
CA SER A 651 -6.98 -16.24 -11.05
C SER A 651 -5.72 -16.12 -10.17
N GLN A 652 -5.19 -17.25 -9.70
CA GLN A 652 -3.94 -17.27 -8.92
C GLN A 652 -2.74 -16.82 -9.76
N LEU A 653 -2.68 -17.27 -11.01
CA LEU A 653 -1.65 -16.85 -11.97
C LEU A 653 -1.77 -15.35 -12.29
N PHE A 654 -2.98 -14.85 -12.53
CA PHE A 654 -3.23 -13.41 -12.71
C PHE A 654 -2.73 -12.58 -11.52
N VAL A 655 -3.03 -13.03 -10.30
CA VAL A 655 -2.53 -12.37 -9.08
C VAL A 655 -1.01 -12.36 -9.06
N ALA A 656 -0.35 -13.49 -9.36
CA ALA A 656 1.11 -13.58 -9.36
C ALA A 656 1.75 -12.70 -10.44
N MET A 657 1.21 -12.70 -11.67
CA MET A 657 1.69 -11.88 -12.78
C MET A 657 1.58 -10.38 -12.48
N THR A 658 0.46 -9.96 -11.89
CA THR A 658 0.22 -8.57 -11.53
C THR A 658 1.06 -8.08 -10.35
N ARG A 659 1.88 -8.93 -9.72
CA ARG A 659 2.90 -8.50 -8.74
C ARG A 659 4.11 -7.86 -9.39
N ALA A 660 4.33 -8.10 -10.69
CA ALA A 660 5.42 -7.52 -11.46
C ALA A 660 5.12 -6.06 -11.82
N ARG A 661 6.13 -5.20 -11.65
CA ARG A 661 6.08 -3.81 -12.09
C ARG A 661 6.78 -3.62 -13.44
N ASP A 662 8.03 -4.04 -13.55
CA ASP A 662 8.92 -3.73 -14.68
C ASP A 662 9.20 -4.93 -15.58
N THR A 663 9.42 -6.14 -15.03
CA THR A 663 9.66 -7.35 -15.83
C THR A 663 8.94 -8.58 -15.28
N LEU A 664 8.45 -9.40 -16.19
CA LEU A 664 7.81 -10.68 -15.90
C LEU A 664 8.45 -11.78 -16.71
N TRP A 665 9.03 -12.78 -16.05
CA TRP A 665 9.56 -13.98 -16.67
C TRP A 665 8.62 -15.16 -16.42
N LEU A 666 8.20 -15.80 -17.50
CA LEU A 666 7.28 -16.94 -17.50
C LEU A 666 8.03 -18.17 -18.02
N GLY A 667 8.27 -19.15 -17.16
CA GLY A 667 8.95 -20.38 -17.52
C GLY A 667 8.04 -21.58 -17.64
N SER A 668 8.30 -22.46 -18.60
CA SER A 668 7.66 -23.77 -18.78
C SER A 668 8.66 -24.80 -19.29
N PHE A 669 8.34 -26.09 -19.15
CA PHE A 669 9.21 -27.16 -19.64
C PHE A 669 8.41 -28.44 -19.95
N GLY A 670 8.98 -29.25 -20.86
CA GLY A 670 8.53 -30.62 -21.13
C GLY A 670 7.14 -30.74 -21.76
N ARG A 671 6.65 -29.67 -22.42
CA ARG A 671 5.38 -29.66 -23.15
C ARG A 671 5.63 -29.14 -24.57
N PRO A 672 4.96 -29.75 -25.59
CA PRO A 672 5.08 -29.29 -26.95
C PRO A 672 4.47 -27.89 -27.17
#